data_eab53278f2b7e03957db83feb1e73993
#
_entry.id   eab53278f2b7e03957db83feb1e73993
#
_cell.length_a   1.000
_cell.length_b   1.000
_cell.length_c   1.000
_cell.angle_alpha   90.00
_cell.angle_beta   90.00
_cell.angle_gamma   90.00
#
_symmetry.space_group_name_H-M   'P 1'
#
loop_
_entity.id
_entity.type
_entity.pdbx_description
1 polymer ?
#
loop_
_entity_poly.entity_id
_entity_poly.type
_entity_poly.pdbx_seq_one_letter_code
_entity_poly.pdbx_strand_id
1 'polypeptide(L)'
;MKRYFAILISLLIVAGIVAQPVQEHKKVAVVLCGGGAMGTVHIGALKVLEEAGIPIDMVTGTSMGAIIGGLYAVGYDAADIETFVNDVDWGEMLRDRLSMRNQTLDERERQNIYLLDYRIFLDHSKDSLAGGLIRGTNVEKTLRHYLRQPENIDFTQLPRAFGCIATDLITDSEVELTHGSLPQAIRASMAIPGVFSPVRMDPYILVDGGTKNNFPADLARKMGADIVIGIRTDLGINQEYYSTSDILERSVGADIHNRSDENEKYCDLVIHVPVRGYSAAHFYRSAINNLIDRGEDAARAKMDSILLLKQMAGVPRDYKPEYSIIHLRDIDNNEARKLVQEENANNSIKASLGLRYDTEELVAAQIGATYYYDNKLEQKVDLTLRLGKRSMARLAWNMSPKPNRNVGLSYEIWHEDINLYQCGHRSDNLKFLYQKANATLFSIDALNMNFDLGIAWDHYHNYDRLSNEYSISNFNKNEYYFSYHATAQYNTEDNWYFTRRGMRAEASYAYFTDNFAQWKGHSGMSEVKAHWRMTLPLTPTTHVQPMVYGRLMFGKDVPATAMNMMGGNHHGIYYPQQLPFAGFGYCQVMDSKLLVAGFKLQQRVFQEHYVIVKGQVAEQNNKLGDIFDRKPIWGAQIGYCYNSIAGPLGASLSWSNFTHKVYPYITLGFDF
;
A
#
# COMPACT_ATOMS: atom_id res chain seq x y z
N MET A 1 14.19 -76.68 -4.34
CA MET A 1 15.50 -76.09 -4.00
C MET A 1 15.90 -74.92 -4.89
N LYS A 2 15.81 -74.96 -6.23
CA LYS A 2 16.27 -73.90 -7.14
C LYS A 2 15.48 -72.54 -6.95
N ARG A 3 14.20 -72.55 -6.53
CA ARG A 3 13.43 -71.34 -6.29
C ARG A 3 13.78 -70.60 -4.98
N TYR A 4 14.16 -71.35 -3.94
CA TYR A 4 14.60 -70.74 -2.66
C TYR A 4 16.01 -70.18 -2.74
N PHE A 5 16.85 -70.71 -3.62
CA PHE A 5 18.19 -70.21 -3.84
C PHE A 5 18.20 -68.89 -4.61
N ALA A 6 17.25 -68.70 -5.54
CA ALA A 6 17.08 -67.43 -6.24
C ALA A 6 16.53 -66.32 -5.34
N ILE A 7 15.65 -66.64 -4.40
CA ILE A 7 15.14 -65.68 -3.40
C ILE A 7 16.22 -65.30 -2.36
N LEU A 8 17.09 -66.24 -2.02
CA LEU A 8 18.22 -65.97 -1.12
C LEU A 8 19.27 -65.06 -1.79
N ILE A 9 19.53 -65.23 -3.09
CA ILE A 9 20.45 -64.40 -3.85
C ILE A 9 19.84 -62.99 -4.06
N SER A 10 18.54 -62.87 -4.34
CA SER A 10 17.90 -61.55 -4.43
C SER A 10 17.86 -60.83 -3.10
N LEU A 11 17.68 -61.50 -1.96
CA LEU A 11 17.79 -60.93 -0.64
C LEU A 11 19.23 -60.52 -0.28
N LEU A 12 20.22 -61.24 -0.71
CA LEU A 12 21.65 -60.89 -0.55
C LEU A 12 22.08 -59.73 -1.46
N ILE A 13 21.48 -59.55 -2.62
CA ILE A 13 21.72 -58.40 -3.49
C ILE A 13 21.04 -57.14 -2.93
N VAL A 14 19.86 -57.24 -2.30
CA VAL A 14 19.18 -56.13 -1.61
C VAL A 14 19.89 -55.74 -0.29
N ALA A 15 20.52 -56.70 0.39
CA ALA A 15 21.35 -56.41 1.57
C ALA A 15 22.75 -55.83 1.24
N GLY A 16 23.16 -55.90 -0.02
CA GLY A 16 24.42 -55.32 -0.51
C GLY A 16 24.35 -53.89 -1.02
N ILE A 17 23.19 -53.26 -0.99
CA ILE A 17 23.12 -51.80 -1.03
C ILE A 17 23.47 -51.33 0.38
N VAL A 18 24.73 -51.39 0.72
CA VAL A 18 25.32 -50.64 1.83
C VAL A 18 25.00 -49.19 1.53
N ALA A 19 24.09 -48.61 2.30
CA ALA A 19 24.02 -47.18 2.39
C ALA A 19 25.45 -46.70 2.63
N GLN A 20 26.08 -46.09 1.61
CA GLN A 20 27.35 -45.42 1.83
C GLN A 20 27.10 -44.55 3.08
N PRO A 21 27.96 -44.61 4.11
CA PRO A 21 27.82 -43.67 5.23
C PRO A 21 27.79 -42.29 4.58
N VAL A 22 26.70 -41.57 4.82
CA VAL A 22 26.63 -40.14 4.47
C VAL A 22 27.88 -39.57 5.14
N GLN A 23 28.86 -39.18 4.35
CA GLN A 23 30.08 -38.61 4.90
C GLN A 23 29.64 -37.35 5.60
N GLU A 24 29.61 -37.38 6.93
CA GLU A 24 29.22 -36.22 7.73
C GLU A 24 30.15 -35.08 7.39
N HIS A 25 29.67 -34.08 6.66
CA HIS A 25 30.42 -32.86 6.39
C HIS A 25 30.35 -31.95 7.64
N LYS A 26 31.30 -31.04 7.79
CA LYS A 26 31.24 -30.00 8.81
C LYS A 26 30.01 -29.13 8.61
N LYS A 27 29.29 -28.86 9.68
CA LYS A 27 28.08 -28.04 9.63
C LYS A 27 28.41 -26.57 9.29
N VAL A 28 27.81 -26.10 8.21
CA VAL A 28 28.00 -24.73 7.69
C VAL A 28 26.78 -23.87 8.06
N ALA A 29 27.05 -22.74 8.71
CA ALA A 29 26.05 -21.71 8.99
C ALA A 29 26.25 -20.50 8.11
N VAL A 30 25.13 -19.86 7.73
CA VAL A 30 25.10 -18.50 7.15
C VAL A 30 24.45 -17.55 8.15
N VAL A 31 25.09 -16.38 8.38
CA VAL A 31 24.64 -15.36 9.30
C VAL A 31 24.22 -14.12 8.51
N LEU A 32 23.00 -13.63 8.72
CA LEU A 32 22.39 -12.54 7.99
C LEU A 32 22.07 -11.37 8.94
N CYS A 33 22.72 -10.22 8.73
CA CYS A 33 22.46 -9.04 9.56
C CYS A 33 21.12 -8.38 9.27
N GLY A 34 20.64 -7.56 10.18
CA GLY A 34 19.51 -6.65 9.95
C GLY A 34 19.90 -5.45 9.09
N GLY A 35 18.90 -4.69 8.62
CA GLY A 35 19.14 -3.49 7.82
C GLY A 35 17.96 -3.02 6.99
N GLY A 36 16.74 -3.50 7.23
CA GLY A 36 15.56 -3.17 6.43
C GLY A 36 15.78 -3.50 4.94
N ALA A 37 15.46 -2.59 4.03
CA ALA A 37 15.64 -2.80 2.60
C ALA A 37 17.10 -3.13 2.21
N MET A 38 18.08 -2.59 2.94
CA MET A 38 19.49 -2.89 2.68
C MET A 38 19.83 -4.36 2.90
N GLY A 39 19.08 -5.09 3.74
CA GLY A 39 19.29 -6.52 3.97
C GLY A 39 18.98 -7.40 2.74
N THR A 40 18.35 -6.88 1.68
CA THR A 40 18.14 -7.64 0.44
C THR A 40 19.45 -8.04 -0.25
N VAL A 41 20.58 -7.45 0.11
CA VAL A 41 21.94 -7.87 -0.32
C VAL A 41 22.22 -9.34 0.01
N HIS A 42 21.58 -9.89 1.06
CA HIS A 42 21.76 -11.29 1.46
C HIS A 42 21.37 -12.26 0.36
N ILE A 43 20.36 -11.91 -0.45
CA ILE A 43 19.85 -12.73 -1.55
C ILE A 43 20.95 -12.91 -2.61
N GLY A 44 21.60 -11.82 -3.02
CA GLY A 44 22.70 -11.88 -3.99
C GLY A 44 23.88 -12.71 -3.50
N ALA A 45 24.25 -12.56 -2.22
CA ALA A 45 25.33 -13.36 -1.64
C ALA A 45 24.93 -14.86 -1.54
N LEU A 46 23.68 -15.17 -1.16
CA LEU A 46 23.16 -16.54 -1.12
C LEU A 46 23.21 -17.21 -2.53
N LYS A 47 22.84 -16.49 -3.59
CA LYS A 47 22.98 -17.01 -4.98
C LYS A 47 24.40 -17.49 -5.27
N VAL A 48 25.41 -16.72 -4.87
CA VAL A 48 26.83 -17.10 -5.11
C VAL A 48 27.24 -18.28 -4.25
N LEU A 49 26.78 -18.36 -2.98
CA LEU A 49 27.03 -19.53 -2.12
C LEU A 49 26.38 -20.80 -2.69
N GLU A 50 25.17 -20.70 -3.23
CA GLU A 50 24.48 -21.79 -3.92
C GLU A 50 25.21 -22.22 -5.21
N GLU A 51 25.61 -21.25 -6.02
CA GLU A 51 26.42 -21.50 -7.23
C GLU A 51 27.73 -22.24 -6.91
N ALA A 52 28.41 -21.81 -5.83
CA ALA A 52 29.60 -22.45 -5.34
C ALA A 52 29.34 -23.86 -4.77
N GLY A 53 28.09 -24.19 -4.46
CA GLY A 53 27.70 -25.48 -3.88
C GLY A 53 28.12 -25.65 -2.43
N ILE A 54 27.92 -24.59 -1.60
CA ILE A 54 28.18 -24.64 -0.16
C ILE A 54 27.08 -25.46 0.53
N PRO A 55 27.40 -26.45 1.38
CA PRO A 55 26.41 -27.22 2.15
C PRO A 55 25.91 -26.38 3.33
N ILE A 56 24.86 -25.58 3.11
CA ILE A 56 24.30 -24.71 4.15
C ILE A 56 23.33 -25.51 5.01
N ASP A 57 23.73 -25.80 6.25
CA ASP A 57 22.95 -26.59 7.23
C ASP A 57 22.11 -25.73 8.17
N MET A 58 22.52 -24.49 8.39
CA MET A 58 21.80 -23.58 9.29
C MET A 58 21.92 -22.12 8.88
N VAL A 59 20.95 -21.34 9.36
CA VAL A 59 20.91 -19.90 9.11
C VAL A 59 20.55 -19.18 10.42
N THR A 60 21.28 -18.14 10.76
CA THR A 60 20.89 -17.21 11.81
C THR A 60 20.70 -15.82 11.27
N GLY A 61 19.76 -15.04 11.83
CA GLY A 61 19.50 -13.72 11.30
C GLY A 61 18.80 -12.77 12.27
N THR A 62 18.87 -11.48 11.95
CA THR A 62 18.19 -10.43 12.69
C THR A 62 17.40 -9.56 11.71
N SER A 63 16.17 -9.14 12.07
CA SER A 63 15.35 -8.22 11.29
C SER A 63 15.13 -8.71 9.83
N MET A 64 15.56 -7.99 8.79
CA MET A 64 15.50 -8.45 7.40
C MET A 64 16.27 -9.75 7.20
N GLY A 65 17.40 -9.94 7.91
CA GLY A 65 18.13 -11.20 7.91
C GLY A 65 17.32 -12.37 8.48
N ALA A 66 16.42 -12.12 9.43
CA ALA A 66 15.48 -13.13 9.94
C ALA A 66 14.39 -13.47 8.93
N ILE A 67 13.89 -12.49 8.16
CA ILE A 67 12.91 -12.72 7.08
C ILE A 67 13.52 -13.62 5.99
N ILE A 68 14.66 -13.19 5.43
CA ILE A 68 15.34 -13.93 4.36
C ILE A 68 15.82 -15.29 4.87
N GLY A 69 16.43 -15.33 6.06
CA GLY A 69 16.91 -16.54 6.69
C GLY A 69 15.81 -17.55 7.01
N GLY A 70 14.66 -17.08 7.49
CA GLY A 70 13.49 -17.94 7.76
C GLY A 70 12.90 -18.56 6.49
N LEU A 71 12.77 -17.78 5.41
CA LEU A 71 12.34 -18.29 4.11
C LEU A 71 13.35 -19.32 3.58
N TYR A 72 14.64 -19.03 3.69
CA TYR A 72 15.70 -19.94 3.28
C TYR A 72 15.70 -21.23 4.12
N ALA A 73 15.46 -21.12 5.41
CA ALA A 73 15.44 -22.25 6.35
C ALA A 73 14.32 -23.26 6.06
N VAL A 74 13.14 -22.79 5.66
CA VAL A 74 12.02 -23.69 5.31
C VAL A 74 12.18 -24.36 3.93
N GLY A 75 13.16 -23.93 3.13
CA GLY A 75 13.54 -24.62 1.89
C GLY A 75 13.37 -23.85 0.59
N TYR A 76 13.12 -22.54 0.62
CA TYR A 76 13.25 -21.71 -0.57
C TYR A 76 14.73 -21.52 -0.93
N ASP A 77 15.05 -21.43 -2.22
CA ASP A 77 16.35 -21.00 -2.69
C ASP A 77 16.44 -19.47 -2.84
N ALA A 78 17.61 -18.96 -3.16
CA ALA A 78 17.83 -17.52 -3.31
C ALA A 78 17.02 -16.92 -4.47
N ALA A 79 16.72 -17.68 -5.54
CA ALA A 79 15.93 -17.21 -6.67
C ALA A 79 14.45 -17.09 -6.31
N ASP A 80 13.89 -18.03 -5.56
CA ASP A 80 12.55 -17.94 -5.02
C ASP A 80 12.41 -16.73 -4.08
N ILE A 81 13.39 -16.50 -3.20
CA ILE A 81 13.39 -15.36 -2.27
C ILE A 81 13.51 -14.02 -3.03
N GLU A 82 14.30 -13.96 -4.10
CA GLU A 82 14.35 -12.79 -4.99
C GLU A 82 12.99 -12.52 -5.63
N THR A 83 12.31 -13.55 -6.09
CA THR A 83 10.95 -13.43 -6.64
C THR A 83 10.00 -12.90 -5.57
N PHE A 84 10.03 -13.46 -4.37
CA PHE A 84 9.24 -12.99 -3.23
C PHE A 84 9.45 -11.49 -2.94
N VAL A 85 10.70 -11.03 -2.78
CA VAL A 85 10.97 -9.63 -2.42
C VAL A 85 10.62 -8.65 -3.55
N ASN A 86 10.61 -9.11 -4.80
CA ASN A 86 10.22 -8.30 -5.95
C ASN A 86 8.71 -8.26 -6.20
N ASP A 87 7.96 -9.27 -5.79
CA ASP A 87 6.51 -9.37 -6.01
C ASP A 87 5.69 -8.82 -4.85
N VAL A 88 6.26 -8.81 -3.64
CA VAL A 88 5.61 -8.22 -2.46
C VAL A 88 5.52 -6.70 -2.61
N ASP A 89 4.32 -6.15 -2.40
CA ASP A 89 4.16 -4.70 -2.21
C ASP A 89 4.58 -4.33 -0.78
N TRP A 90 5.85 -3.96 -0.63
CA TRP A 90 6.42 -3.56 0.65
C TRP A 90 5.73 -2.35 1.28
N GLY A 91 5.25 -1.43 0.44
CA GLY A 91 4.52 -0.25 0.90
C GLY A 91 3.21 -0.61 1.59
N GLU A 92 2.49 -1.59 1.07
CA GLU A 92 1.25 -2.11 1.67
C GLU A 92 1.56 -3.02 2.87
N MET A 93 2.53 -3.93 2.72
CA MET A 93 2.90 -4.88 3.77
C MET A 93 3.41 -4.19 5.03
N LEU A 94 4.32 -3.22 4.89
CA LEU A 94 4.91 -2.50 6.02
C LEU A 94 3.99 -1.45 6.65
N ARG A 95 2.82 -1.14 6.05
CA ARG A 95 1.82 -0.21 6.60
C ARG A 95 0.57 -0.90 7.10
N ASP A 96 0.56 -2.23 7.17
CA ASP A 96 -0.65 -3.05 7.43
C ASP A 96 -1.81 -2.73 6.47
N ARG A 97 -1.47 -2.35 5.23
CA ARG A 97 -2.43 -2.10 4.18
C ARG A 97 -2.59 -3.35 3.32
N LEU A 98 -3.81 -3.60 2.90
CA LEU A 98 -4.09 -4.68 1.96
C LEU A 98 -3.77 -4.23 0.55
N SER A 99 -3.36 -5.18 -0.29
CA SER A 99 -3.26 -4.93 -1.72
C SER A 99 -4.59 -4.45 -2.29
N MET A 100 -4.57 -3.41 -3.11
CA MET A 100 -5.77 -2.87 -3.77
C MET A 100 -6.57 -3.95 -4.51
N ARG A 101 -5.91 -5.01 -4.98
CA ARG A 101 -6.58 -6.15 -5.66
C ARG A 101 -7.43 -6.99 -4.72
N ASN A 102 -7.15 -6.96 -3.43
CA ASN A 102 -7.82 -7.78 -2.40
C ASN A 102 -8.83 -6.98 -1.57
N GLN A 103 -9.07 -5.72 -1.93
CA GLN A 103 -9.98 -4.80 -1.26
C GLN A 103 -11.25 -4.56 -2.07
N THR A 104 -12.36 -4.31 -1.39
CA THR A 104 -13.56 -3.75 -2.01
C THR A 104 -13.29 -2.29 -2.45
N LEU A 105 -14.17 -1.72 -3.27
CA LEU A 105 -13.98 -0.34 -3.74
C LEU A 105 -14.03 0.68 -2.60
N ASP A 106 -14.92 0.50 -1.63
CA ASP A 106 -15.02 1.35 -0.42
C ASP A 106 -13.73 1.28 0.42
N GLU A 107 -13.17 0.09 0.59
CA GLU A 107 -11.90 -0.09 1.31
C GLU A 107 -10.72 0.57 0.60
N ARG A 108 -10.64 0.46 -0.74
CA ARG A 108 -9.60 1.13 -1.56
C ARG A 108 -9.67 2.64 -1.42
N GLU A 109 -10.86 3.22 -1.51
CA GLU A 109 -11.03 4.65 -1.39
C GLU A 109 -10.58 5.13 -0.01
N ARG A 110 -11.05 4.50 1.07
CA ARG A 110 -10.67 4.83 2.44
C ARG A 110 -9.17 4.71 2.70
N GLN A 111 -8.55 3.65 2.20
CA GLN A 111 -7.12 3.42 2.44
C GLN A 111 -6.23 4.49 1.80
N ASN A 112 -6.66 5.07 0.68
CA ASN A 112 -5.84 6.00 -0.10
C ASN A 112 -6.07 7.48 0.23
N ILE A 113 -6.92 7.79 1.22
CA ILE A 113 -7.17 9.16 1.68
C ILE A 113 -6.54 9.47 3.05
N TYR A 114 -6.03 8.46 3.77
CA TYR A 114 -5.43 8.66 5.08
C TYR A 114 -3.92 8.39 5.09
N LEU A 115 -3.18 9.22 5.81
CA LEU A 115 -1.75 9.04 6.04
C LEU A 115 -1.49 7.95 7.09
N LEU A 116 -2.26 7.98 8.18
CA LEU A 116 -2.13 7.05 9.31
C LEU A 116 -3.48 6.39 9.57
N ASP A 117 -3.42 5.09 9.82
CA ASP A 117 -4.53 4.28 10.29
C ASP A 117 -4.09 3.51 11.54
N TYR A 118 -4.84 3.63 12.61
CA TYR A 118 -4.57 2.90 13.85
C TYR A 118 -5.83 2.18 14.34
N ARG A 119 -5.74 0.87 14.58
CA ARG A 119 -6.87 0.06 15.05
C ARG A 119 -6.72 -0.29 16.52
N ILE A 120 -7.74 0.01 17.31
CA ILE A 120 -7.87 -0.31 18.73
C ILE A 120 -8.92 -1.41 18.88
N PHE A 121 -8.54 -2.57 19.41
CA PHE A 121 -9.50 -3.63 19.76
C PHE A 121 -10.09 -3.36 21.13
N LEU A 122 -11.40 -3.51 21.26
CA LEU A 122 -12.12 -3.30 22.51
C LEU A 122 -12.19 -4.56 23.36
N ASP A 123 -11.85 -5.71 22.80
CA ASP A 123 -11.75 -6.97 23.51
C ASP A 123 -10.34 -7.14 24.10
N HIS A 124 -10.25 -7.08 25.43
CA HIS A 124 -8.99 -7.21 26.18
C HIS A 124 -8.32 -8.59 26.08
N SER A 125 -9.01 -9.59 25.55
CA SER A 125 -8.45 -10.95 25.38
C SER A 125 -7.42 -11.07 24.26
N LYS A 126 -7.36 -10.08 23.36
CA LYS A 126 -6.37 -10.01 22.28
C LYS A 126 -5.46 -8.81 22.52
N ASP A 127 -4.57 -8.94 23.48
CA ASP A 127 -3.59 -7.92 23.89
C ASP A 127 -2.76 -7.41 22.71
N SER A 128 -3.18 -6.30 22.14
CA SER A 128 -2.29 -5.51 21.31
C SER A 128 -1.51 -4.56 22.21
N LEU A 129 -0.21 -4.79 22.34
CA LEU A 129 0.68 -3.85 22.99
C LEU A 129 0.66 -2.53 22.22
N ALA A 130 0.28 -1.46 22.89
CA ALA A 130 0.47 -0.10 22.38
C ALA A 130 1.98 0.19 22.37
N GLY A 131 2.50 0.83 21.31
CA GLY A 131 3.92 1.20 21.29
C GLY A 131 4.54 1.37 19.90
N GLY A 132 3.81 1.08 18.82
CA GLY A 132 4.24 1.33 17.43
C GLY A 132 3.14 1.94 16.59
N LEU A 133 3.53 2.64 15.52
CA LEU A 133 2.60 3.20 14.56
C LEU A 133 1.96 2.13 13.66
N ILE A 134 2.64 0.98 13.50
CA ILE A 134 2.27 -0.12 12.62
C ILE A 134 2.26 -1.41 13.44
N ARG A 135 1.20 -2.20 13.33
CA ARG A 135 1.11 -3.48 14.06
C ARG A 135 2.00 -4.57 13.46
N GLY A 136 2.22 -4.55 12.16
CA GLY A 136 2.94 -5.57 11.41
C GLY A 136 2.13 -6.86 11.20
N THR A 137 0.81 -6.76 11.28
CA THR A 137 -0.12 -7.89 11.08
C THR A 137 0.01 -8.46 9.68
N ASN A 138 0.16 -7.60 8.65
CA ASN A 138 0.32 -8.05 7.27
C ASN A 138 1.65 -8.76 7.05
N VAL A 139 2.71 -8.32 7.72
CA VAL A 139 4.00 -9.01 7.69
C VAL A 139 3.84 -10.42 8.24
N GLU A 140 3.24 -10.56 9.44
CA GLU A 140 3.05 -11.86 10.06
C GLU A 140 2.17 -12.79 9.22
N LYS A 141 1.06 -12.28 8.65
CA LYS A 141 0.18 -13.04 7.75
C LYS A 141 0.91 -13.51 6.49
N THR A 142 1.68 -12.60 5.87
CA THR A 142 2.49 -12.91 4.70
C THR A 142 3.52 -13.99 5.02
N LEU A 143 4.25 -13.84 6.13
CA LEU A 143 5.19 -14.84 6.59
C LEU A 143 4.51 -16.18 6.87
N ARG A 144 3.35 -16.20 7.53
CA ARG A 144 2.55 -17.40 7.82
C ARG A 144 2.17 -18.13 6.52
N HIS A 145 1.77 -17.38 5.50
CA HIS A 145 1.44 -17.95 4.19
C HIS A 145 2.65 -18.61 3.50
N TYR A 146 3.80 -17.94 3.48
CA TYR A 146 4.97 -18.47 2.78
C TYR A 146 5.74 -19.51 3.59
N LEU A 147 5.87 -19.36 4.91
CA LEU A 147 6.60 -20.29 5.75
C LEU A 147 5.88 -21.64 5.96
N ARG A 148 4.54 -21.65 5.99
CA ARG A 148 3.67 -22.86 6.06
C ARG A 148 4.03 -23.83 7.17
N GLN A 149 4.48 -23.33 8.31
CA GLN A 149 4.88 -24.13 9.44
C GLN A 149 3.78 -24.16 10.50
N PRO A 150 3.69 -25.26 11.31
CA PRO A 150 2.85 -25.29 12.50
C PRO A 150 3.21 -24.20 13.51
N GLU A 151 2.27 -23.89 14.43
CA GLU A 151 2.43 -22.77 15.38
C GLU A 151 3.52 -22.97 16.43
N ASN A 152 3.85 -24.21 16.77
CA ASN A 152 4.85 -24.50 17.81
C ASN A 152 5.81 -25.58 17.32
N ILE A 153 6.95 -25.13 16.78
CA ILE A 153 7.98 -26.00 16.24
C ILE A 153 9.35 -25.67 16.81
N ASP A 154 10.24 -26.63 16.76
CA ASP A 154 11.67 -26.44 16.97
C ASP A 154 12.32 -26.06 15.63
N PHE A 155 12.84 -24.83 15.54
CA PHE A 155 13.43 -24.30 14.32
C PHE A 155 14.74 -24.99 13.93
N THR A 156 15.37 -25.73 14.87
CA THR A 156 16.56 -26.54 14.57
C THR A 156 16.23 -27.78 13.77
N GLN A 157 14.94 -28.15 13.65
CA GLN A 157 14.46 -29.29 12.87
C GLN A 157 13.96 -28.89 11.46
N LEU A 158 14.04 -27.63 11.10
CA LEU A 158 13.74 -27.18 9.74
C LEU A 158 14.76 -27.78 8.74
N PRO A 159 14.44 -27.82 7.43
CA PRO A 159 15.36 -28.26 6.39
C PRO A 159 16.76 -27.65 6.51
N ARG A 160 16.84 -26.39 6.94
CA ARG A 160 18.06 -25.77 7.47
C ARG A 160 17.74 -25.22 8.84
N ALA A 161 18.53 -25.63 9.84
CA ALA A 161 18.31 -25.17 11.23
C ALA A 161 18.28 -23.64 11.29
N PHE A 162 17.33 -23.07 12.04
CA PHE A 162 17.14 -21.63 12.07
C PHE A 162 17.15 -21.07 13.49
N GLY A 163 17.69 -19.84 13.63
CA GLY A 163 17.60 -19.04 14.82
C GLY A 163 17.58 -17.55 14.49
N CYS A 164 16.76 -16.77 15.21
CA CYS A 164 16.78 -15.33 15.08
C CYS A 164 16.81 -14.64 16.44
N ILE A 165 17.18 -13.36 16.42
CA ILE A 165 17.33 -12.55 17.63
C ILE A 165 16.17 -11.58 17.74
N ALA A 166 15.65 -11.42 18.94
CA ALA A 166 14.80 -10.31 19.36
C ALA A 166 15.36 -9.69 20.65
N THR A 167 14.82 -8.54 21.04
CA THR A 167 15.18 -7.86 22.29
C THR A 167 13.95 -7.80 23.20
N ASP A 168 14.07 -8.25 24.44
CA ASP A 168 13.01 -8.08 25.43
C ASP A 168 13.01 -6.66 26.00
N LEU A 169 11.91 -5.95 25.84
CA LEU A 169 11.74 -4.58 26.33
C LEU A 169 11.75 -4.46 27.85
N ILE A 170 11.40 -5.54 28.58
CA ILE A 170 11.30 -5.50 30.04
C ILE A 170 12.66 -5.61 30.67
N THR A 171 13.45 -6.56 30.21
CA THR A 171 14.78 -6.84 30.76
C THR A 171 15.92 -6.17 30.02
N ASP A 172 15.61 -5.54 28.88
CA ASP A 172 16.59 -4.94 27.94
C ASP A 172 17.66 -5.95 27.51
N SER A 173 17.28 -7.23 27.39
CA SER A 173 18.19 -8.33 27.06
C SER A 173 17.89 -8.93 25.70
N GLU A 174 18.92 -9.54 25.12
CA GLU A 174 18.82 -10.36 23.91
C GLU A 174 18.01 -11.64 24.19
N VAL A 175 17.13 -12.00 23.25
CA VAL A 175 16.36 -13.25 23.29
C VAL A 175 16.63 -14.03 22.01
N GLU A 176 17.18 -15.24 22.18
CA GLU A 176 17.44 -16.18 21.10
C GLU A 176 16.17 -16.98 20.79
N LEU A 177 15.59 -16.79 19.60
CA LEU A 177 14.37 -17.46 19.18
C LEU A 177 14.72 -18.65 18.27
N THR A 178 14.63 -19.86 18.82
CA THR A 178 14.93 -21.13 18.12
C THR A 178 13.74 -22.10 18.14
N HIS A 179 12.61 -21.71 18.74
CA HIS A 179 11.39 -22.52 18.83
C HIS A 179 10.15 -21.64 18.94
N GLY A 180 8.97 -22.22 18.75
CA GLY A 180 7.67 -21.54 18.86
C GLY A 180 7.02 -21.30 17.50
N SER A 181 6.29 -20.20 17.35
CA SER A 181 5.71 -19.77 16.07
C SER A 181 6.76 -19.06 15.23
N LEU A 182 7.20 -19.69 14.14
CA LEU A 182 8.22 -19.13 13.26
C LEU A 182 7.82 -17.75 12.67
N PRO A 183 6.59 -17.53 12.18
CA PRO A 183 6.17 -16.21 11.73
C PRO A 183 6.22 -15.13 12.82
N GLN A 184 5.80 -15.48 14.05
CA GLN A 184 5.86 -14.54 15.18
C GLN A 184 7.29 -14.25 15.63
N ALA A 185 8.18 -15.24 15.62
CA ALA A 185 9.59 -15.05 15.96
C ALA A 185 10.27 -14.10 14.98
N ILE A 186 10.04 -14.27 13.67
CA ILE A 186 10.55 -13.36 12.64
C ILE A 186 9.92 -11.96 12.78
N ARG A 187 8.59 -11.90 13.05
CA ARG A 187 7.88 -10.63 13.28
C ARG A 187 8.42 -9.90 14.51
N ALA A 188 8.79 -10.61 15.57
CA ALA A 188 9.44 -10.04 16.75
C ALA A 188 10.82 -9.50 16.42
N SER A 189 11.64 -10.28 15.70
CA SER A 189 12.98 -9.91 15.28
C SER A 189 13.06 -8.64 14.42
N MET A 190 11.96 -8.26 13.74
CA MET A 190 11.87 -7.08 12.89
C MET A 190 11.02 -5.94 13.48
N ALA A 191 10.63 -6.02 14.74
CA ALA A 191 9.76 -5.05 15.39
C ALA A 191 10.51 -3.77 15.80
N ILE A 192 10.90 -2.94 14.84
CA ILE A 192 11.65 -1.70 15.06
C ILE A 192 10.88 -0.80 16.04
N PRO A 193 11.47 -0.44 17.21
CA PRO A 193 10.81 0.41 18.21
C PRO A 193 10.34 1.74 17.62
N GLY A 194 9.11 2.14 17.99
CA GLY A 194 8.47 3.36 17.47
C GLY A 194 7.85 3.22 16.07
N VAL A 195 8.30 2.26 15.25
CA VAL A 195 7.71 1.95 13.93
C VAL A 195 6.70 0.83 14.06
N PHE A 196 7.12 -0.33 14.53
CA PHE A 196 6.25 -1.50 14.71
C PHE A 196 5.86 -1.69 16.18
N SER A 197 4.64 -2.19 16.40
CA SER A 197 4.22 -2.63 17.73
C SER A 197 5.08 -3.80 18.20
N PRO A 198 5.48 -3.82 19.48
CA PRO A 198 6.14 -4.96 20.10
C PRO A 198 5.33 -6.25 19.95
N VAL A 199 5.99 -7.38 19.97
CA VAL A 199 5.36 -8.71 19.92
C VAL A 199 5.39 -9.37 21.30
N ARG A 200 4.21 -9.78 21.81
CA ARG A 200 4.14 -10.58 23.04
C ARG A 200 4.38 -12.04 22.69
N MET A 201 5.41 -12.61 23.28
CA MET A 201 5.70 -14.05 23.29
C MET A 201 6.06 -14.43 24.73
N ASP A 202 5.06 -14.84 25.49
CA ASP A 202 5.20 -15.05 26.93
C ASP A 202 6.45 -15.86 27.29
N PRO A 203 7.27 -15.39 28.25
CA PRO A 203 7.03 -14.25 29.17
C PRO A 203 7.50 -12.89 28.65
N TYR A 204 7.94 -12.76 27.39
CA TYR A 204 8.65 -11.63 26.83
C TYR A 204 7.74 -10.62 26.11
N ILE A 205 8.17 -9.36 26.07
CA ILE A 205 7.67 -8.31 25.19
C ILE A 205 8.81 -7.92 24.25
N LEU A 206 8.74 -8.40 23.00
CA LEU A 206 9.85 -8.42 22.07
C LEU A 206 9.79 -7.27 21.05
N VAL A 207 10.96 -6.70 20.79
CA VAL A 207 11.22 -5.74 19.71
C VAL A 207 12.39 -6.22 18.86
N ASP A 208 12.73 -5.44 17.81
CA ASP A 208 13.79 -5.76 16.85
C ASP A 208 15.11 -6.12 17.57
N GLY A 209 15.64 -7.28 17.19
CA GLY A 209 16.87 -7.83 17.74
C GLY A 209 18.11 -6.98 17.43
N GLY A 210 18.03 -6.17 16.37
CA GLY A 210 19.10 -5.27 15.97
C GLY A 210 19.50 -4.26 17.04
N THR A 211 18.62 -3.98 18.01
CA THR A 211 18.97 -3.11 19.16
C THR A 211 20.01 -3.73 20.10
N LYS A 212 20.19 -5.05 20.10
CA LYS A 212 21.18 -5.75 20.96
C LYS A 212 22.17 -6.59 20.16
N ASN A 213 21.72 -7.33 19.15
CA ASN A 213 22.57 -8.21 18.35
C ASN A 213 22.09 -8.21 16.88
N ASN A 214 22.64 -7.30 16.10
CA ASN A 214 22.25 -7.15 14.67
C ASN A 214 22.94 -8.15 13.75
N PHE A 215 23.94 -8.93 14.24
CA PHE A 215 24.72 -9.89 13.48
C PHE A 215 25.01 -11.14 14.30
N PRO A 216 24.06 -12.11 14.37
CA PRO A 216 24.06 -13.20 15.36
C PRO A 216 24.98 -14.38 14.97
N ALA A 217 26.29 -14.11 14.78
CA ALA A 217 27.28 -15.14 14.49
C ALA A 217 27.62 -16.00 15.72
N ASP A 218 27.52 -15.41 16.90
CA ASP A 218 27.64 -16.13 18.17
C ASP A 218 26.51 -17.16 18.34
N LEU A 219 25.28 -16.85 17.92
CA LEU A 219 24.17 -17.81 17.92
C LEU A 219 24.44 -18.99 16.97
N ALA A 220 24.96 -18.72 15.78
CA ALA A 220 25.32 -19.81 14.84
C ALA A 220 26.32 -20.80 15.46
N ARG A 221 27.33 -20.32 16.19
CA ARG A 221 28.26 -21.17 16.93
C ARG A 221 27.60 -21.94 18.06
N LYS A 222 26.72 -21.28 18.84
CA LYS A 222 25.93 -21.94 19.90
C LYS A 222 25.03 -23.07 19.34
N MET A 223 24.49 -22.88 18.13
CA MET A 223 23.71 -23.92 17.43
C MET A 223 24.56 -25.05 16.85
N GLY A 224 25.89 -24.98 16.98
CA GLY A 224 26.81 -26.05 16.61
C GLY A 224 27.40 -25.94 15.21
N ALA A 225 27.50 -24.75 14.65
CA ALA A 225 28.18 -24.54 13.36
C ALA A 225 29.69 -24.72 13.50
N ASP A 226 30.29 -25.56 12.63
CA ASP A 226 31.72 -25.75 12.49
C ASP A 226 32.36 -24.68 11.60
N ILE A 227 31.60 -24.19 10.59
CA ILE A 227 31.99 -23.14 9.65
C ILE A 227 30.90 -22.09 9.64
N VAL A 228 31.28 -20.82 9.74
CA VAL A 228 30.34 -19.69 9.77
C VAL A 228 30.71 -18.69 8.69
N ILE A 229 29.76 -18.44 7.76
CA ILE A 229 29.87 -17.43 6.71
C ILE A 229 28.90 -16.29 7.06
N GLY A 230 29.44 -15.11 7.36
CA GLY A 230 28.66 -13.92 7.67
C GLY A 230 28.45 -13.06 6.42
N ILE A 231 27.23 -12.52 6.25
CA ILE A 231 26.90 -11.51 5.23
C ILE A 231 26.44 -10.26 5.95
N ARG A 232 27.21 -9.18 5.81
CA ARG A 232 27.00 -7.94 6.54
C ARG A 232 26.93 -6.73 5.61
N THR A 233 25.97 -5.84 5.87
CA THR A 233 25.87 -4.56 5.18
C THR A 233 26.94 -3.59 5.69
N ASP A 234 27.59 -2.86 4.76
CA ASP A 234 28.58 -1.84 5.07
C ASP A 234 28.14 -0.47 4.52
N LEU A 235 27.86 0.47 5.40
CA LEU A 235 27.46 1.85 5.06
C LEU A 235 28.64 2.68 4.53
N GLY A 236 29.89 2.24 4.73
CA GLY A 236 31.10 2.98 4.37
C GLY A 236 31.27 4.24 5.20
N ILE A 237 32.43 4.39 5.84
CA ILE A 237 32.76 5.60 6.62
C ILE A 237 33.29 6.66 5.65
N ASN A 238 32.53 7.74 5.43
CA ASN A 238 33.12 8.98 4.90
C ASN A 238 33.05 10.06 6.00
N GLN A 239 34.18 10.53 6.47
CA GLN A 239 34.27 11.50 7.58
C GLN A 239 33.78 12.90 7.21
N GLU A 240 33.45 13.17 5.94
CA GLU A 240 33.21 14.54 5.45
C GLU A 240 31.73 14.98 5.29
N TYR A 241 30.74 14.06 5.26
CA TYR A 241 29.34 14.44 5.09
C TYR A 241 28.41 13.55 5.92
N TYR A 242 27.85 14.10 6.99
CA TYR A 242 26.75 13.50 7.75
C TYR A 242 25.47 14.29 7.54
N SER A 243 24.40 13.62 7.09
CA SER A 243 23.06 14.18 7.19
C SER A 243 22.53 14.06 8.63
N THR A 244 21.55 14.87 8.99
CA THR A 244 20.90 14.78 10.31
C THR A 244 20.31 13.39 10.57
N SER A 245 19.83 12.71 9.51
CA SER A 245 19.36 11.33 9.57
C SER A 245 20.48 10.34 9.89
N ASP A 246 21.68 10.50 9.31
CA ASP A 246 22.82 9.62 9.55
C ASP A 246 23.32 9.76 11.00
N ILE A 247 23.27 10.99 11.56
CA ILE A 247 23.62 11.25 12.96
C ILE A 247 22.61 10.58 13.90
N LEU A 248 21.31 10.68 13.61
CA LEU A 248 20.26 10.07 14.43
C LEU A 248 20.35 8.54 14.38
N GLU A 249 20.51 7.96 13.19
CA GLU A 249 20.68 6.52 12.98
C GLU A 249 21.91 5.97 13.71
N ARG A 250 23.02 6.72 13.70
CA ARG A 250 24.24 6.38 14.44
C ARG A 250 24.14 6.58 15.95
N SER A 251 23.44 7.62 16.40
CA SER A 251 23.27 7.88 17.85
C SER A 251 22.46 6.78 18.53
N VAL A 252 21.49 6.22 17.80
CA VAL A 252 20.67 5.07 18.26
C VAL A 252 21.42 3.74 18.04
N GLY A 253 22.33 3.68 17.07
CA GLY A 253 22.99 2.47 16.61
C GLY A 253 24.44 2.25 17.08
N ALA A 254 25.01 3.14 17.91
CA ALA A 254 26.44 3.04 18.27
C ALA A 254 26.78 1.72 19.01
N ASP A 255 25.93 1.28 19.94
CA ASP A 255 26.13 0.01 20.66
C ASP A 255 25.88 -1.20 19.73
N ILE A 256 24.98 -1.06 18.77
CA ILE A 256 24.66 -2.09 17.75
C ILE A 256 25.88 -2.37 16.87
N HIS A 257 26.62 -1.33 16.47
CA HIS A 257 27.81 -1.49 15.62
C HIS A 257 28.94 -2.20 16.37
N ASN A 258 29.19 -1.84 17.63
CA ASN A 258 30.22 -2.45 18.45
C ASN A 258 30.01 -3.95 18.61
N ARG A 259 28.78 -4.40 18.90
CA ARG A 259 28.45 -5.82 19.04
C ARG A 259 28.55 -6.59 17.72
N SER A 260 28.14 -5.99 16.63
CA SER A 260 28.27 -6.62 15.30
C SER A 260 29.76 -6.82 14.92
N ASP A 261 30.62 -5.85 15.22
CA ASP A 261 32.06 -5.96 14.98
C ASP A 261 32.71 -7.04 15.88
N GLU A 262 32.27 -7.13 17.14
CA GLU A 262 32.71 -8.21 18.05
C GLU A 262 32.27 -9.58 17.55
N ASN A 263 31.09 -9.72 16.95
CA ASN A 263 30.56 -10.98 16.47
C ASN A 263 31.24 -11.49 15.20
N GLU A 264 31.95 -10.64 14.45
CA GLU A 264 32.74 -11.07 13.29
C GLU A 264 33.82 -12.11 13.67
N LYS A 265 34.33 -12.10 14.91
CA LYS A 265 35.30 -13.09 15.40
C LYS A 265 34.78 -14.54 15.36
N TYR A 266 33.47 -14.74 15.34
CA TYR A 266 32.84 -16.05 15.23
C TYR A 266 32.69 -16.54 13.79
N CYS A 267 32.98 -15.69 12.80
CA CYS A 267 32.93 -16.06 11.38
C CYS A 267 34.28 -16.54 10.86
N ASP A 268 34.27 -17.53 9.99
CA ASP A 268 35.42 -17.96 9.18
C ASP A 268 35.58 -17.09 7.95
N LEU A 269 34.48 -16.51 7.46
CA LEU A 269 34.45 -15.55 6.37
C LEU A 269 33.35 -14.53 6.61
N VAL A 270 33.63 -13.23 6.42
CA VAL A 270 32.63 -12.17 6.39
C VAL A 270 32.62 -11.53 5.00
N ILE A 271 31.43 -11.47 4.39
CA ILE A 271 31.18 -10.79 3.14
C ILE A 271 30.57 -9.43 3.47
N HIS A 272 31.39 -8.38 3.40
CA HIS A 272 30.96 -7.01 3.58
C HIS A 272 30.38 -6.48 2.27
N VAL A 273 29.10 -6.09 2.30
CA VAL A 273 28.41 -5.59 1.11
C VAL A 273 28.21 -4.07 1.23
N PRO A 274 28.79 -3.27 0.33
CA PRO A 274 28.64 -1.81 0.37
C PRO A 274 27.22 -1.39 0.00
N VAL A 275 26.53 -0.74 0.95
CA VAL A 275 25.14 -0.28 0.76
C VAL A 275 25.01 1.25 0.73
N ARG A 276 26.11 1.96 0.57
CA ARG A 276 26.12 3.43 0.51
C ARG A 276 25.14 3.95 -0.55
N GLY A 277 24.36 4.98 -0.18
CA GLY A 277 23.33 5.60 -1.03
C GLY A 277 21.95 4.96 -0.86
N TYR A 278 21.82 3.93 -0.03
CA TYR A 278 20.53 3.32 0.33
C TYR A 278 20.26 3.48 1.82
N SER A 279 18.99 3.40 2.20
CA SER A 279 18.52 3.39 3.58
C SER A 279 17.62 2.18 3.83
N ALA A 280 17.34 1.90 5.10
CA ALA A 280 16.44 0.83 5.52
C ALA A 280 15.02 0.93 4.94
N ALA A 281 14.60 2.13 4.49
CA ALA A 281 13.27 2.38 3.94
C ALA A 281 13.17 2.30 2.40
N HIS A 282 14.24 2.02 1.68
CA HIS A 282 14.27 2.01 0.20
C HIS A 282 13.73 0.71 -0.40
N PHE A 283 12.48 0.37 -0.10
CA PHE A 283 11.78 -0.85 -0.57
C PHE A 283 11.21 -0.74 -1.99
N TYR A 284 11.75 0.09 -2.87
CA TYR A 284 11.34 0.13 -4.26
C TYR A 284 12.17 -0.82 -5.14
N ARG A 285 11.54 -1.42 -6.13
CA ARG A 285 12.08 -2.53 -6.93
C ARG A 285 13.50 -2.29 -7.48
N SER A 286 13.79 -1.07 -7.96
CA SER A 286 15.13 -0.76 -8.48
C SER A 286 16.20 -0.71 -7.40
N ALA A 287 15.87 -0.28 -6.15
CA ALA A 287 16.81 -0.34 -5.05
C ALA A 287 17.04 -1.79 -4.62
N ILE A 288 15.98 -2.57 -4.49
CA ILE A 288 16.07 -3.99 -4.14
C ILE A 288 16.98 -4.73 -5.13
N ASN A 289 16.75 -4.60 -6.44
CA ASN A 289 17.56 -5.27 -7.44
C ASN A 289 19.03 -4.81 -7.40
N ASN A 290 19.30 -3.52 -7.29
CA ASN A 290 20.67 -3.01 -7.18
C ASN A 290 21.38 -3.49 -5.90
N LEU A 291 20.63 -3.66 -4.80
CA LEU A 291 21.19 -4.21 -3.55
C LEU A 291 21.49 -5.71 -3.69
N ILE A 292 20.61 -6.46 -4.35
CA ILE A 292 20.87 -7.89 -4.67
C ILE A 292 22.12 -8.01 -5.53
N ASP A 293 22.26 -7.20 -6.60
CA ASP A 293 23.43 -7.20 -7.47
C ASP A 293 24.73 -6.90 -6.67
N ARG A 294 24.68 -5.91 -5.74
CA ARG A 294 25.83 -5.62 -4.86
C ARG A 294 26.19 -6.80 -3.95
N GLY A 295 25.21 -7.51 -3.44
CA GLY A 295 25.41 -8.72 -2.65
C GLY A 295 26.09 -9.81 -3.45
N GLU A 296 25.67 -10.00 -4.70
CA GLU A 296 26.28 -10.94 -5.64
C GLU A 296 27.72 -10.55 -5.96
N ASP A 297 27.98 -9.29 -6.31
CA ASP A 297 29.33 -8.79 -6.62
C ASP A 297 30.29 -8.96 -5.44
N ALA A 298 29.86 -8.61 -4.22
CA ALA A 298 30.68 -8.74 -3.01
C ALA A 298 31.01 -10.21 -2.70
N ALA A 299 30.06 -11.11 -2.87
CA ALA A 299 30.28 -12.54 -2.67
C ALA A 299 31.20 -13.13 -3.77
N ARG A 300 30.99 -12.74 -5.04
CA ARG A 300 31.89 -13.16 -6.15
C ARG A 300 33.33 -12.71 -5.93
N ALA A 301 33.55 -11.52 -5.37
CA ALA A 301 34.88 -11.01 -4.99
C ALA A 301 35.56 -11.88 -3.91
N LYS A 302 34.80 -12.73 -3.19
CA LYS A 302 35.30 -13.68 -2.17
C LYS A 302 35.27 -15.14 -2.61
N MET A 303 35.07 -15.41 -3.91
CA MET A 303 34.88 -16.76 -4.44
C MET A 303 36.00 -17.75 -4.04
N ASP A 304 37.24 -17.32 -4.06
CA ASP A 304 38.38 -18.20 -3.67
C ASP A 304 38.27 -18.61 -2.19
N SER A 305 37.88 -17.69 -1.31
CA SER A 305 37.66 -17.99 0.11
C SER A 305 36.45 -18.90 0.31
N ILE A 306 35.37 -18.67 -0.45
CA ILE A 306 34.15 -19.49 -0.42
C ILE A 306 34.50 -20.94 -0.84
N LEU A 307 35.25 -21.13 -1.91
CA LEU A 307 35.66 -22.44 -2.39
C LEU A 307 36.60 -23.13 -1.40
N LEU A 308 37.46 -22.37 -0.71
CA LEU A 308 38.29 -22.92 0.37
C LEU A 308 37.42 -23.42 1.54
N LEU A 309 36.41 -22.66 1.96
CA LEU A 309 35.47 -23.09 3.01
C LEU A 309 34.66 -24.33 2.57
N LYS A 310 34.26 -24.41 1.31
CA LYS A 310 33.67 -25.65 0.75
C LYS A 310 34.56 -26.87 0.94
N GLN A 311 35.84 -26.72 0.62
CA GLN A 311 36.82 -27.79 0.83
C GLN A 311 36.98 -28.15 2.31
N MET A 312 37.03 -27.13 3.19
CA MET A 312 37.09 -27.32 4.64
C MET A 312 35.85 -28.01 5.22
N ALA A 313 34.68 -27.81 4.59
CA ALA A 313 33.45 -28.52 4.94
C ALA A 313 33.53 -30.01 4.67
N GLY A 314 34.51 -30.49 3.88
CA GLY A 314 34.72 -31.91 3.63
C GLY A 314 33.82 -32.49 2.52
N VAL A 315 33.19 -31.63 1.72
CA VAL A 315 32.35 -32.08 0.58
C VAL A 315 33.15 -32.14 -0.73
N PRO A 316 32.80 -33.03 -1.68
CA PRO A 316 33.45 -33.11 -2.99
C PRO A 316 33.40 -31.76 -3.75
N ARG A 317 34.36 -31.57 -4.66
CA ARG A 317 34.47 -30.32 -5.43
C ARG A 317 33.25 -30.08 -6.33
N ASP A 318 32.65 -31.14 -6.84
CA ASP A 318 31.44 -31.18 -7.67
C ASP A 318 30.15 -31.31 -6.89
N TYR A 319 30.23 -31.27 -5.55
CA TYR A 319 29.04 -31.30 -4.68
C TYR A 319 28.11 -30.14 -4.97
N LYS A 320 26.83 -30.44 -5.21
CA LYS A 320 25.75 -29.47 -5.40
C LYS A 320 24.54 -29.94 -4.58
N PRO A 321 24.29 -29.33 -3.43
CA PRO A 321 23.08 -29.62 -2.64
C PRO A 321 21.85 -29.13 -3.36
N GLU A 322 20.70 -29.73 -3.04
CA GLU A 322 19.39 -29.22 -3.43
C GLU A 322 19.00 -28.09 -2.52
N TYR A 323 18.95 -26.87 -3.02
CA TYR A 323 18.58 -25.70 -2.22
C TYR A 323 17.08 -25.43 -2.28
N SER A 324 16.44 -25.64 -3.43
CA SER A 324 15.00 -25.48 -3.60
C SER A 324 14.26 -26.74 -3.17
N ILE A 325 13.74 -26.77 -1.96
CA ILE A 325 12.96 -27.87 -1.38
C ILE A 325 11.46 -27.62 -1.55
N ILE A 326 11.07 -26.35 -1.54
CA ILE A 326 9.70 -25.89 -1.77
C ILE A 326 9.71 -24.72 -2.76
N HIS A 327 8.61 -24.52 -3.46
CA HIS A 327 8.46 -23.40 -4.40
C HIS A 327 7.41 -22.41 -3.93
N LEU A 328 7.58 -21.16 -4.34
CA LEU A 328 6.61 -20.10 -4.09
C LEU A 328 5.24 -20.45 -4.70
N ARG A 329 4.19 -20.09 -3.99
CA ARG A 329 2.82 -20.12 -4.49
C ARG A 329 2.20 -18.76 -4.25
N ASP A 330 1.50 -18.25 -5.25
CA ASP A 330 0.73 -17.02 -5.10
C ASP A 330 -0.31 -17.15 -3.98
N ILE A 331 -0.54 -16.04 -3.27
CA ILE A 331 -1.65 -15.95 -2.31
C ILE A 331 -2.94 -15.94 -3.11
N ASP A 332 -3.82 -16.92 -2.86
CA ASP A 332 -5.15 -16.94 -3.45
C ASP A 332 -5.96 -15.73 -2.93
N ASN A 333 -6.63 -15.02 -3.84
CA ASN A 333 -7.47 -13.87 -3.53
C ASN A 333 -8.56 -14.20 -2.48
N ASN A 334 -9.05 -15.45 -2.44
CA ASN A 334 -10.02 -15.89 -1.44
C ASN A 334 -9.41 -16.01 -0.04
N GLU A 335 -8.17 -16.43 0.07
CA GLU A 335 -7.44 -16.54 1.34
C GLU A 335 -7.12 -15.15 1.90
N ALA A 336 -6.61 -14.24 1.05
CA ALA A 336 -6.39 -12.84 1.42
C ALA A 336 -7.67 -12.18 1.92
N ARG A 337 -8.81 -12.44 1.26
CA ARG A 337 -10.12 -11.90 1.65
C ARG A 337 -10.63 -12.44 3.00
N LYS A 338 -10.44 -13.74 3.29
CA LYS A 338 -10.77 -14.31 4.61
C LYS A 338 -10.02 -13.63 5.73
N LEU A 339 -8.73 -13.36 5.54
CA LEU A 339 -7.89 -12.67 6.53
C LEU A 339 -8.41 -11.26 6.86
N VAL A 340 -8.96 -10.55 5.86
CA VAL A 340 -9.61 -9.24 6.06
C VAL A 340 -10.91 -9.38 6.85
N GLN A 341 -11.74 -10.35 6.47
CA GLN A 341 -13.02 -10.58 7.14
C GLN A 341 -12.82 -10.97 8.59
N GLU A 342 -11.83 -11.82 8.89
CA GLU A 342 -11.47 -12.20 10.26
C GLU A 342 -10.99 -10.99 11.08
N GLU A 343 -10.28 -10.06 10.48
CA GLU A 343 -9.84 -8.83 11.15
C GLU A 343 -11.00 -7.86 11.40
N ASN A 344 -11.93 -7.74 10.45
CA ASN A 344 -13.11 -6.89 10.58
C ASN A 344 -14.18 -7.49 11.53
N ALA A 345 -14.15 -8.81 11.78
CA ALA A 345 -15.07 -9.50 12.68
C ALA A 345 -14.87 -9.17 14.16
N ASN A 346 -13.80 -8.50 14.55
CA ASN A 346 -13.53 -8.17 15.95
C ASN A 346 -14.03 -6.76 16.30
N ASN A 347 -14.68 -6.60 17.46
CA ASN A 347 -15.05 -5.31 18.02
C ASN A 347 -13.81 -4.39 18.10
N SER A 348 -13.77 -3.37 17.26
CA SER A 348 -12.59 -2.51 17.16
C SER A 348 -12.96 -1.11 16.70
N ILE A 349 -12.12 -0.14 17.04
CA ILE A 349 -12.19 1.23 16.53
C ILE A 349 -10.95 1.46 15.65
N LYS A 350 -11.16 1.81 14.39
CA LYS A 350 -10.10 2.27 13.50
C LYS A 350 -10.09 3.79 13.51
N ALA A 351 -9.02 4.39 14.02
CA ALA A 351 -8.76 5.83 13.97
C ALA A 351 -7.85 6.15 12.78
N SER A 352 -8.18 7.17 12.01
CA SER A 352 -7.49 7.52 10.78
C SER A 352 -7.17 9.01 10.76
N LEU A 353 -6.00 9.40 10.23
CA LEU A 353 -5.56 10.78 10.08
C LEU A 353 -5.07 11.04 8.67
N GLY A 354 -5.68 12.00 7.98
CA GLY A 354 -5.24 12.53 6.70
C GLY A 354 -4.75 13.97 6.85
N LEU A 355 -3.68 14.30 6.14
CA LEU A 355 -3.14 15.66 6.06
C LEU A 355 -2.86 16.00 4.60
N ARG A 356 -3.20 17.24 4.23
CA ARG A 356 -2.98 17.76 2.89
C ARG A 356 -2.62 19.22 2.89
N TYR A 357 -1.79 19.62 1.95
CA TYR A 357 -1.54 21.00 1.58
C TYR A 357 -1.68 21.15 0.06
N ASP A 358 -2.40 22.17 -0.38
CA ASP A 358 -2.44 22.56 -1.79
C ASP A 358 -2.68 24.08 -1.95
N THR A 359 -2.48 24.59 -3.16
CA THR A 359 -2.63 26.03 -3.44
C THR A 359 -4.07 26.52 -3.51
N GLU A 360 -5.06 25.63 -3.53
CA GLU A 360 -6.50 26.01 -3.56
C GLU A 360 -7.09 26.10 -2.14
N GLU A 361 -6.80 25.11 -1.29
CA GLU A 361 -7.36 25.00 0.06
C GLU A 361 -6.37 25.40 1.17
N LEU A 362 -5.07 25.44 0.86
CA LEU A 362 -3.95 25.59 1.78
C LEU A 362 -3.77 24.32 2.63
N VAL A 363 -4.15 24.35 3.90
CA VAL A 363 -4.00 23.19 4.80
C VAL A 363 -5.38 22.58 5.06
N ALA A 364 -5.46 21.27 4.91
CA ALA A 364 -6.62 20.48 5.32
C ALA A 364 -6.17 19.27 6.15
N ALA A 365 -6.95 18.94 7.18
CA ALA A 365 -6.81 17.75 7.98
C ALA A 365 -8.12 16.95 7.96
N GLN A 366 -8.04 15.63 7.84
CA GLN A 366 -9.19 14.75 7.93
C GLN A 366 -8.97 13.71 9.01
N ILE A 367 -9.93 13.61 9.92
CA ILE A 367 -9.94 12.63 11.01
C ILE A 367 -11.08 11.66 10.74
N GLY A 368 -10.78 10.38 10.75
CA GLY A 368 -11.74 9.30 10.62
C GLY A 368 -11.79 8.43 11.87
N ALA A 369 -12.98 7.95 12.22
CA ALA A 369 -13.16 6.93 13.24
C ALA A 369 -14.19 5.93 12.72
N THR A 370 -13.77 4.66 12.55
CA THR A 370 -14.66 3.57 12.13
C THR A 370 -14.79 2.58 13.27
N TYR A 371 -16.00 2.40 13.79
CA TYR A 371 -16.33 1.39 14.77
C TYR A 371 -16.89 0.15 14.08
N TYR A 372 -16.20 -0.97 14.23
CA TYR A 372 -16.63 -2.31 13.77
C TYR A 372 -17.31 -3.03 14.93
N TYR A 373 -18.53 -3.46 14.71
CA TYR A 373 -19.32 -4.16 15.69
C TYR A 373 -19.46 -5.63 15.29
N ASP A 374 -18.94 -6.52 16.15
CA ASP A 374 -19.00 -7.96 15.95
C ASP A 374 -20.36 -8.48 16.43
N ASN A 375 -21.23 -8.70 15.49
CA ASN A 375 -22.41 -9.54 15.66
C ASN A 375 -22.64 -10.33 14.37
N LYS A 376 -23.69 -11.17 14.30
CA LYS A 376 -24.02 -11.99 13.13
C LYS A 376 -24.23 -11.21 11.82
N LEU A 377 -24.30 -9.89 11.90
CA LEU A 377 -24.45 -8.94 10.81
C LEU A 377 -23.25 -8.00 10.87
N GLU A 378 -22.32 -8.11 9.97
CA GLU A 378 -21.16 -7.19 9.89
C GLU A 378 -21.66 -5.75 9.85
N GLN A 379 -21.45 -5.00 10.94
CA GLN A 379 -21.88 -3.61 11.05
C GLN A 379 -20.69 -2.69 11.27
N LYS A 380 -20.73 -1.54 10.64
CA LYS A 380 -19.76 -0.47 10.88
C LYS A 380 -20.43 0.89 10.99
N VAL A 381 -19.90 1.70 11.89
CA VAL A 381 -20.26 3.13 12.03
C VAL A 381 -19.02 3.97 11.73
N ASP A 382 -19.13 4.86 10.78
CA ASP A 382 -18.04 5.74 10.34
C ASP A 382 -18.34 7.19 10.71
N LEU A 383 -17.42 7.81 11.42
CA LEU A 383 -17.38 9.26 11.63
C LEU A 383 -16.20 9.84 10.86
N THR A 384 -16.44 10.84 10.03
CA THR A 384 -15.39 11.59 9.33
C THR A 384 -15.54 13.07 9.61
N LEU A 385 -14.47 13.70 10.05
CA LEU A 385 -14.38 15.13 10.26
C LEU A 385 -13.27 15.69 9.39
N ARG A 386 -13.56 16.74 8.63
CA ARG A 386 -12.59 17.48 7.83
C ARG A 386 -12.50 18.91 8.34
N LEU A 387 -11.28 19.36 8.56
CA LEU A 387 -10.92 20.68 9.04
C LEU A 387 -10.10 21.37 7.96
N GLY A 388 -10.42 22.61 7.66
CA GLY A 388 -9.78 23.42 6.62
C GLY A 388 -10.73 24.46 6.08
N LYS A 389 -10.41 25.01 4.91
CA LYS A 389 -11.27 25.97 4.20
C LYS A 389 -12.64 25.35 3.84
N ARG A 390 -12.66 24.04 3.60
CA ARG A 390 -13.85 23.23 3.33
C ARG A 390 -14.07 22.30 4.52
N SER A 391 -14.82 22.75 5.52
CA SER A 391 -15.09 21.94 6.71
C SER A 391 -16.23 20.96 6.45
N MET A 392 -16.09 19.72 6.94
CA MET A 392 -17.10 18.68 6.75
C MET A 392 -17.22 17.79 7.98
N ALA A 393 -18.45 17.35 8.26
CA ALA A 393 -18.71 16.24 9.15
C ALA A 393 -19.61 15.21 8.44
N ARG A 394 -19.27 13.95 8.53
CA ARG A 394 -20.04 12.82 7.98
C ARG A 394 -20.19 11.72 9.01
N LEU A 395 -21.40 11.25 9.20
CA LEU A 395 -21.72 10.06 9.97
C LEU A 395 -22.38 9.05 9.03
N ALA A 396 -21.89 7.83 9.03
CA ALA A 396 -22.46 6.75 8.23
C ALA A 396 -22.58 5.46 9.05
N TRP A 397 -23.66 4.74 8.85
CA TRP A 397 -23.87 3.39 9.36
C TRP A 397 -24.10 2.45 8.18
N ASN A 398 -23.38 1.35 8.16
CA ASN A 398 -23.49 0.31 7.15
C ASN A 398 -23.66 -1.05 7.82
N MET A 399 -24.46 -1.91 7.22
CA MET A 399 -24.72 -3.27 7.66
C MET A 399 -24.69 -4.21 6.47
N SER A 400 -24.05 -5.36 6.63
CA SER A 400 -23.93 -6.42 5.61
C SER A 400 -24.76 -7.64 6.02
N PRO A 401 -26.05 -7.71 5.64
CA PRO A 401 -26.92 -8.84 6.02
C PRO A 401 -26.52 -10.16 5.34
N LYS A 402 -25.72 -10.08 4.29
CA LYS A 402 -25.11 -11.23 3.57
C LYS A 402 -23.76 -10.78 3.01
N PRO A 403 -22.82 -11.72 2.79
CA PRO A 403 -21.56 -11.38 2.13
C PRO A 403 -21.79 -10.59 0.83
N ASN A 404 -21.07 -9.48 0.68
CA ASN A 404 -21.13 -8.55 -0.46
C ASN A 404 -22.50 -7.86 -0.69
N ARG A 405 -23.40 -7.86 0.27
CA ARG A 405 -24.67 -7.11 0.19
C ARG A 405 -24.77 -6.17 1.37
N ASN A 406 -24.88 -4.89 1.08
CA ASN A 406 -24.89 -3.86 2.10
C ASN A 406 -26.19 -3.05 2.03
N VAL A 407 -26.58 -2.54 3.17
CA VAL A 407 -27.55 -1.45 3.34
C VAL A 407 -26.92 -0.40 4.24
N GLY A 408 -27.29 0.86 4.08
CA GLY A 408 -26.64 1.90 4.87
C GLY A 408 -27.41 3.19 4.94
N LEU A 409 -27.06 3.98 5.94
CA LEU A 409 -27.53 5.35 6.13
C LEU A 409 -26.34 6.25 6.29
N SER A 410 -26.34 7.42 5.66
CA SER A 410 -25.33 8.44 5.92
C SER A 410 -25.92 9.82 5.95
N TYR A 411 -25.33 10.68 6.78
CA TYR A 411 -25.60 12.10 6.81
C TYR A 411 -24.29 12.85 6.77
N GLU A 412 -24.23 13.86 5.90
CA GLU A 412 -23.07 14.72 5.77
C GLU A 412 -23.45 16.19 5.72
N ILE A 413 -22.60 17.02 6.26
CA ILE A 413 -22.73 18.47 6.29
C ILE A 413 -21.40 19.10 5.89
N TRP A 414 -21.45 20.01 4.93
CA TRP A 414 -20.31 20.74 4.38
C TRP A 414 -20.53 22.24 4.52
N HIS A 415 -19.49 22.93 4.98
CA HIS A 415 -19.41 24.39 4.91
C HIS A 415 -18.46 24.75 3.76
N GLU A 416 -18.95 25.56 2.82
CA GLU A 416 -18.23 25.96 1.62
C GLU A 416 -18.18 27.48 1.47
N ASP A 417 -17.02 28.02 1.05
CA ASP A 417 -16.82 29.43 0.64
C ASP A 417 -16.07 29.40 -0.69
N ILE A 418 -16.76 29.71 -1.79
CA ILE A 418 -16.23 29.56 -3.13
C ILE A 418 -16.45 30.77 -4.02
N ASN A 419 -15.52 30.97 -4.95
CA ASN A 419 -15.70 31.86 -6.09
C ASN A 419 -16.18 31.05 -7.28
N LEU A 420 -17.36 31.39 -7.79
CA LEU A 420 -17.90 30.87 -9.04
C LEU A 420 -17.56 31.77 -10.20
N TYR A 421 -17.33 31.14 -11.33
CA TYR A 421 -17.03 31.83 -12.59
C TYR A 421 -18.01 31.38 -13.68
N GLN A 422 -18.30 32.31 -14.60
CA GLN A 422 -19.05 32.04 -15.80
C GLN A 422 -18.29 32.65 -16.98
N CYS A 423 -18.03 31.84 -18.00
CA CYS A 423 -17.26 32.25 -19.18
C CYS A 423 -15.93 32.94 -18.85
N GLY A 424 -15.20 32.43 -17.83
CA GLY A 424 -13.90 32.97 -17.40
C GLY A 424 -13.94 34.24 -16.54
N HIS A 425 -15.14 34.81 -16.29
CA HIS A 425 -15.37 35.95 -15.40
C HIS A 425 -15.91 35.50 -14.06
N ARG A 426 -15.41 36.09 -12.98
CA ARG A 426 -15.98 35.84 -11.65
C ARG A 426 -17.43 36.34 -11.62
N SER A 427 -18.37 35.43 -11.39
CA SER A 427 -19.80 35.74 -11.32
C SER A 427 -20.26 36.00 -9.89
N ASP A 428 -19.91 35.10 -8.99
CA ASP A 428 -20.37 35.10 -7.63
C ASP A 428 -19.27 34.70 -6.64
N ASN A 429 -19.37 35.12 -5.39
CA ASN A 429 -18.77 34.47 -4.26
C ASN A 429 -19.93 33.96 -3.38
N LEU A 430 -19.97 32.68 -3.13
CA LEU A 430 -21.02 32.01 -2.37
C LEU A 430 -20.45 31.39 -1.11
N LYS A 431 -21.16 31.64 0.01
CA LYS A 431 -21.01 30.86 1.23
C LYS A 431 -22.28 30.06 1.45
N PHE A 432 -22.15 28.77 1.54
CA PHE A 432 -23.30 27.91 1.73
C PHE A 432 -23.01 26.73 2.64
N LEU A 433 -24.08 26.20 3.21
CA LEU A 433 -24.09 24.96 3.94
C LEU A 433 -24.77 23.90 3.02
N TYR A 434 -24.06 22.85 2.68
CA TYR A 434 -24.61 21.72 1.97
C TYR A 434 -24.83 20.56 2.93
N GLN A 435 -26.02 19.97 2.91
CA GLN A 435 -26.39 18.84 3.73
C GLN A 435 -26.93 17.74 2.83
N LYS A 436 -26.53 16.50 3.11
CA LYS A 436 -27.01 15.33 2.38
C LYS A 436 -27.36 14.21 3.34
N ALA A 437 -28.57 13.72 3.27
CA ALA A 437 -28.98 12.47 3.89
C ALA A 437 -29.13 11.42 2.78
N ASN A 438 -28.47 10.27 2.93
CA ASN A 438 -28.51 9.19 1.94
C ASN A 438 -28.89 7.87 2.61
N ALA A 439 -29.80 7.14 1.99
CA ALA A 439 -30.14 5.77 2.38
C ALA A 439 -29.85 4.82 1.21
N THR A 440 -28.84 3.98 1.39
CA THR A 440 -28.54 2.87 0.47
C THR A 440 -29.44 1.72 0.81
N LEU A 441 -30.41 1.46 -0.07
CA LEU A 441 -31.44 0.43 0.11
C LEU A 441 -30.92 -0.95 -0.29
N PHE A 442 -30.01 -0.98 -1.24
CA PHE A 442 -29.37 -2.19 -1.74
C PHE A 442 -28.00 -1.83 -2.31
N SER A 443 -26.99 -2.59 -1.91
CA SER A 443 -25.63 -2.48 -2.46
C SER A 443 -25.05 -3.88 -2.67
N ILE A 444 -24.32 -4.04 -3.77
CA ILE A 444 -23.41 -5.17 -3.98
C ILE A 444 -22.00 -4.59 -3.99
N ASP A 445 -21.19 -4.98 -3.03
CA ASP A 445 -19.79 -4.57 -2.92
C ASP A 445 -18.89 -5.79 -3.10
N ALA A 446 -18.26 -5.88 -4.26
CA ALA A 446 -17.31 -6.93 -4.62
C ALA A 446 -15.92 -6.33 -4.88
N LEU A 447 -14.89 -7.17 -5.03
CA LEU A 447 -13.49 -6.72 -5.15
C LEU A 447 -13.26 -5.61 -6.20
N ASN A 448 -13.89 -5.73 -7.36
CA ASN A 448 -13.67 -4.78 -8.46
C ASN A 448 -14.95 -4.07 -8.91
N MET A 449 -16.07 -4.35 -8.26
CA MET A 449 -17.37 -3.87 -8.70
C MET A 449 -18.23 -3.48 -7.49
N ASN A 450 -18.86 -2.32 -7.59
CA ASN A 450 -19.89 -1.87 -6.67
C ASN A 450 -21.14 -1.52 -7.47
N PHE A 451 -22.32 -1.84 -6.93
CA PHE A 451 -23.61 -1.42 -7.45
C PHE A 451 -24.51 -1.00 -6.30
N ASP A 452 -24.98 0.24 -6.32
CA ASP A 452 -25.81 0.84 -5.29
C ASP A 452 -27.16 1.29 -5.83
N LEU A 453 -28.20 1.04 -5.07
CA LEU A 453 -29.54 1.64 -5.23
C LEU A 453 -29.89 2.38 -3.95
N GLY A 454 -30.36 3.60 -4.08
CA GLY A 454 -30.66 4.39 -2.91
C GLY A 454 -31.57 5.57 -3.17
N ILE A 455 -31.81 6.27 -2.09
CA ILE A 455 -32.53 7.57 -2.06
C ILE A 455 -31.66 8.59 -1.35
N ALA A 456 -31.70 9.82 -1.82
CA ALA A 456 -30.97 10.91 -1.19
C ALA A 456 -31.85 12.16 -1.05
N TRP A 457 -31.57 12.90 0.00
CA TRP A 457 -32.09 14.23 0.23
C TRP A 457 -30.93 15.21 0.34
N ASP A 458 -30.94 16.21 -0.51
CA ASP A 458 -29.91 17.24 -0.62
C ASP A 458 -30.51 18.61 -0.26
N HIS A 459 -29.80 19.38 0.55
CA HIS A 459 -30.19 20.73 0.94
C HIS A 459 -29.01 21.66 0.81
N TYR A 460 -29.19 22.72 0.02
CA TYR A 460 -28.25 23.84 -0.12
C TYR A 460 -28.85 25.07 0.60
N HIS A 461 -28.14 25.58 1.62
CA HIS A 461 -28.49 26.81 2.30
C HIS A 461 -27.45 27.88 2.00
N ASN A 462 -27.76 28.79 1.06
CA ASN A 462 -26.91 29.90 0.67
C ASN A 462 -27.16 31.08 1.65
N TYR A 463 -26.23 31.33 2.59
CA TYR A 463 -26.41 32.33 3.62
C TYR A 463 -25.66 33.63 3.35
N ASP A 464 -24.65 33.63 2.46
CA ASP A 464 -23.96 34.83 2.03
C ASP A 464 -23.64 34.73 0.52
N ARG A 465 -23.90 35.80 -0.21
CA ARG A 465 -23.69 35.87 -1.64
C ARG A 465 -23.28 37.25 -2.07
N LEU A 466 -22.09 37.38 -2.66
CA LEU A 466 -21.63 38.57 -3.35
C LEU A 466 -21.70 38.32 -4.84
N SER A 467 -22.50 39.11 -5.55
CA SER A 467 -22.74 38.97 -6.98
C SER A 467 -22.23 40.18 -7.73
N ASN A 468 -21.87 40.01 -8.99
CA ASN A 468 -21.50 41.10 -9.90
C ASN A 468 -22.39 41.10 -11.17
N GLU A 469 -22.04 41.89 -12.18
CA GLU A 469 -22.79 41.99 -13.44
C GLU A 469 -22.94 40.68 -14.22
N TYR A 470 -22.03 39.69 -13.97
CA TYR A 470 -22.06 38.35 -14.56
C TYR A 470 -22.78 37.33 -13.67
N SER A 471 -23.52 37.80 -12.65
CA SER A 471 -24.17 36.95 -11.66
C SER A 471 -25.11 35.89 -12.29
N ILE A 472 -25.03 34.69 -11.76
CA ILE A 472 -25.92 33.56 -12.12
C ILE A 472 -27.25 33.79 -11.34
N SER A 473 -28.34 34.13 -12.05
CA SER A 473 -29.61 34.52 -11.45
C SER A 473 -30.34 33.41 -10.68
N ASN A 474 -30.02 32.13 -10.96
CA ASN A 474 -30.82 30.98 -10.53
C ASN A 474 -30.36 30.31 -9.23
N PHE A 475 -29.63 31.03 -8.35
CA PHE A 475 -29.34 30.55 -7.01
C PHE A 475 -30.40 31.03 -6.01
N ASN A 476 -31.11 30.09 -5.40
CA ASN A 476 -32.06 30.40 -4.33
C ASN A 476 -31.38 30.35 -2.94
N LYS A 477 -31.96 31.02 -1.95
CA LYS A 477 -31.45 30.96 -0.58
C LYS A 477 -31.47 29.55 0.00
N ASN A 478 -32.50 28.79 -0.30
CA ASN A 478 -32.66 27.40 0.08
C ASN A 478 -33.08 26.60 -1.13
N GLU A 479 -32.39 25.50 -1.38
CA GLU A 479 -32.70 24.53 -2.44
C GLU A 479 -32.70 23.13 -1.86
N TYR A 480 -33.78 22.39 -2.11
CA TYR A 480 -34.00 21.02 -1.62
C TYR A 480 -34.23 20.09 -2.78
N TYR A 481 -33.59 18.95 -2.75
CA TYR A 481 -33.76 17.90 -3.76
C TYR A 481 -33.98 16.58 -3.06
N PHE A 482 -34.91 15.79 -3.59
CA PHE A 482 -35.08 14.38 -3.24
C PHE A 482 -34.85 13.54 -4.49
N SER A 483 -33.99 12.55 -4.40
CA SER A 483 -33.63 11.73 -5.55
C SER A 483 -33.68 10.23 -5.29
N TYR A 484 -34.05 9.49 -6.31
CA TYR A 484 -33.82 8.05 -6.45
C TYR A 484 -32.57 7.87 -7.32
N HIS A 485 -31.60 7.12 -6.87
CA HIS A 485 -30.37 6.97 -7.61
C HIS A 485 -29.91 5.50 -7.72
N ALA A 486 -29.22 5.21 -8.81
CA ALA A 486 -28.51 3.97 -9.05
C ALA A 486 -27.08 4.32 -9.49
N THR A 487 -26.10 3.62 -8.95
CA THR A 487 -24.68 3.81 -9.29
C THR A 487 -24.04 2.45 -9.50
N ALA A 488 -23.29 2.31 -10.58
CA ALA A 488 -22.46 1.15 -10.86
C ALA A 488 -21.01 1.61 -11.03
N GLN A 489 -20.09 0.94 -10.37
CA GLN A 489 -18.66 1.22 -10.42
C GLN A 489 -17.89 -0.06 -10.71
N TYR A 490 -16.84 0.06 -11.52
CA TYR A 490 -15.89 -1.01 -11.81
C TYR A 490 -14.47 -0.43 -11.77
N ASN A 491 -13.57 -1.05 -11.01
CA ASN A 491 -12.21 -0.56 -10.87
C ASN A 491 -11.20 -1.71 -10.70
N THR A 492 -10.28 -1.82 -11.66
CA THR A 492 -9.15 -2.77 -11.66
C THR A 492 -7.80 -2.06 -11.67
N GLU A 493 -7.77 -0.76 -11.36
CA GLU A 493 -6.52 0.01 -11.27
C GLU A 493 -5.61 -0.57 -10.17
N ASP A 494 -4.32 -0.70 -10.49
CA ASP A 494 -3.32 -1.28 -9.60
C ASP A 494 -2.71 -0.28 -8.60
N ASN A 495 -2.92 1.02 -8.80
CA ASN A 495 -2.48 2.08 -7.90
C ASN A 495 -3.45 3.26 -7.98
N TRP A 496 -3.65 3.98 -6.88
CA TRP A 496 -4.61 5.08 -6.80
C TRP A 496 -4.12 6.35 -7.51
N TYR A 497 -2.85 6.72 -7.32
CA TYR A 497 -2.28 7.97 -7.85
C TYR A 497 -1.47 7.76 -9.12
N PHE A 498 -0.63 6.73 -9.16
CA PHE A 498 0.32 6.44 -10.23
C PHE A 498 -0.01 5.10 -10.89
N THR A 499 -1.24 4.99 -11.39
CA THR A 499 -1.75 3.77 -12.04
C THR A 499 -0.85 3.36 -13.20
N ARG A 500 -0.46 2.08 -13.22
CA ARG A 500 0.37 1.48 -14.28
C ARG A 500 -0.44 0.62 -15.24
N ARG A 501 -1.55 0.06 -14.76
CA ARG A 501 -2.49 -0.76 -15.55
C ARG A 501 -3.85 -0.80 -14.88
N GLY A 502 -4.87 -1.13 -15.67
CA GLY A 502 -6.22 -1.31 -15.18
C GLY A 502 -7.18 -0.27 -15.73
N MET A 503 -8.42 -0.38 -15.33
CA MET A 503 -9.53 0.44 -15.81
C MET A 503 -10.44 0.84 -14.65
N ARG A 504 -10.95 2.07 -14.69
CA ARG A 504 -12.04 2.53 -13.84
C ARG A 504 -13.20 2.98 -14.71
N ALA A 505 -14.39 2.50 -14.40
CA ALA A 505 -15.64 2.91 -15.02
C ALA A 505 -16.67 3.18 -13.94
N GLU A 506 -17.45 4.24 -14.10
CA GLU A 506 -18.57 4.61 -13.25
C GLU A 506 -19.72 5.04 -14.13
N ALA A 507 -20.92 4.57 -13.82
CA ALA A 507 -22.15 5.02 -14.43
C ALA A 507 -23.19 5.24 -13.34
N SER A 508 -23.90 6.36 -13.40
CA SER A 508 -24.99 6.64 -12.46
C SER A 508 -26.19 7.26 -13.15
N TYR A 509 -27.32 7.00 -12.59
CA TYR A 509 -28.60 7.62 -12.92
C TYR A 509 -29.25 8.13 -11.66
N ALA A 510 -29.79 9.35 -11.68
CA ALA A 510 -30.60 9.90 -10.61
C ALA A 510 -31.84 10.56 -11.18
N TYR A 511 -32.96 10.33 -10.52
CA TYR A 511 -34.22 11.01 -10.80
C TYR A 511 -34.59 11.87 -9.60
N PHE A 512 -34.62 13.18 -9.82
CA PHE A 512 -34.96 14.19 -8.81
C PHE A 512 -36.44 14.51 -8.88
N THR A 513 -37.09 14.52 -7.73
CA THR A 513 -38.52 14.73 -7.59
C THR A 513 -38.78 15.75 -6.48
N ASP A 514 -39.99 16.35 -6.48
CA ASP A 514 -40.49 17.22 -5.43
C ASP A 514 -41.18 16.44 -4.29
N ASN A 515 -41.21 15.10 -4.37
CA ASN A 515 -41.65 14.29 -3.25
C ASN A 515 -40.76 14.56 -2.04
N PHE A 516 -41.37 14.85 -0.90
CA PHE A 516 -40.67 15.20 0.35
C PHE A 516 -39.77 16.46 0.32
N ALA A 517 -39.72 17.17 -0.81
CA ALA A 517 -38.97 18.41 -0.96
C ALA A 517 -39.81 19.42 -1.76
N GLN A 518 -39.98 20.63 -1.24
CA GLN A 518 -40.61 21.68 -2.01
C GLN A 518 -39.55 22.51 -2.74
N TRP A 519 -39.38 22.25 -4.00
CA TRP A 519 -38.69 23.21 -4.84
C TRP A 519 -39.73 23.96 -5.70
N LYS A 520 -39.84 25.25 -5.52
CA LYS A 520 -40.85 26.07 -6.19
C LYS A 520 -40.76 25.99 -7.71
N GLY A 521 -41.75 25.42 -8.36
CA GLY A 521 -41.98 25.51 -9.81
C GLY A 521 -41.17 24.60 -10.70
N HIS A 522 -40.43 23.63 -10.18
CA HIS A 522 -39.66 22.72 -10.97
C HIS A 522 -40.39 21.40 -11.23
N SER A 523 -40.48 21.00 -12.48
CA SER A 523 -40.85 19.63 -12.85
C SER A 523 -39.65 18.71 -12.56
N GLY A 524 -39.91 17.42 -12.37
CA GLY A 524 -38.85 16.44 -12.15
C GLY A 524 -37.69 16.55 -13.15
N MET A 525 -36.49 16.29 -12.71
CA MET A 525 -35.28 16.27 -13.56
C MET A 525 -34.54 14.95 -13.42
N SER A 526 -33.80 14.57 -14.46
CA SER A 526 -32.99 13.36 -14.49
C SER A 526 -31.54 13.68 -14.75
N GLU A 527 -30.66 12.94 -14.12
CA GLU A 527 -29.23 12.95 -14.35
C GLU A 527 -28.77 11.60 -14.92
N VAL A 528 -27.97 11.65 -15.97
CA VAL A 528 -27.17 10.52 -16.45
C VAL A 528 -25.73 10.94 -16.38
N LYS A 529 -24.89 10.19 -15.63
CA LYS A 529 -23.45 10.43 -15.53
C LYS A 529 -22.69 9.17 -15.89
N ALA A 530 -21.64 9.29 -16.67
CA ALA A 530 -20.69 8.22 -16.96
C ALA A 530 -19.27 8.76 -16.95
N HIS A 531 -18.36 7.99 -16.38
CA HIS A 531 -16.92 8.26 -16.38
C HIS A 531 -16.18 6.96 -16.68
N TRP A 532 -15.27 7.00 -17.62
CA TRP A 532 -14.41 5.89 -17.97
C TRP A 532 -12.97 6.37 -18.15
N ARG A 533 -12.02 5.58 -17.64
CA ARG A 533 -10.60 5.74 -17.90
C ARG A 533 -9.91 4.37 -17.88
N MET A 534 -8.85 4.22 -18.66
CA MET A 534 -8.06 3.00 -18.76
C MET A 534 -6.58 3.33 -18.84
N THR A 535 -5.75 2.68 -18.03
CA THR A 535 -4.30 2.87 -18.08
C THR A 535 -3.64 1.77 -18.90
N LEU A 536 -2.92 2.18 -19.92
CA LEU A 536 -2.19 1.33 -20.86
C LEU A 536 -0.68 1.57 -20.69
N PRO A 537 0.13 0.52 -20.42
CA PRO A 537 1.57 0.64 -20.43
C PRO A 537 2.08 0.76 -21.88
N LEU A 538 2.80 1.84 -22.18
CA LEU A 538 3.51 2.01 -23.46
C LEU A 538 4.93 1.46 -23.35
N THR A 539 5.59 1.68 -22.19
CA THR A 539 6.87 1.11 -21.82
C THR A 539 6.83 0.75 -20.32
N PRO A 540 7.84 0.09 -19.76
CA PRO A 540 7.88 -0.17 -18.30
C PRO A 540 7.84 1.10 -17.43
N THR A 541 8.14 2.27 -18.01
CA THR A 541 8.18 3.56 -17.30
C THR A 541 7.18 4.59 -17.80
N THR A 542 6.53 4.34 -18.95
CA THR A 542 5.59 5.27 -19.61
C THR A 542 4.20 4.65 -19.67
N HIS A 543 3.22 5.38 -19.21
CA HIS A 543 1.81 4.93 -19.19
C HIS A 543 0.92 6.04 -19.77
N VAL A 544 -0.05 5.65 -20.57
CA VAL A 544 -1.09 6.55 -21.09
C VAL A 544 -2.44 6.14 -20.53
N GLN A 545 -3.23 7.15 -20.15
CA GLN A 545 -4.56 6.93 -19.57
C GLN A 545 -5.57 7.81 -20.32
N PRO A 546 -6.19 7.30 -21.42
CA PRO A 546 -7.36 7.94 -22.02
C PRO A 546 -8.53 7.96 -21.03
N MET A 547 -9.36 8.99 -21.12
CA MET A 547 -10.55 9.17 -20.31
C MET A 547 -11.70 9.78 -21.11
N VAL A 548 -12.92 9.42 -20.73
CA VAL A 548 -14.17 10.01 -21.21
C VAL A 548 -15.09 10.25 -20.02
N TYR A 549 -15.70 11.41 -19.98
CA TYR A 549 -16.70 11.78 -18.99
C TYR A 549 -17.92 12.40 -19.68
N GLY A 550 -19.09 12.07 -19.23
CA GLY A 550 -20.34 12.69 -19.66
C GLY A 550 -21.28 12.87 -18.48
N ARG A 551 -21.89 14.05 -18.36
CA ARG A 551 -22.98 14.29 -17.43
C ARG A 551 -24.07 15.12 -18.12
N LEU A 552 -25.25 14.54 -18.21
CA LEU A 552 -26.39 15.05 -18.94
C LEU A 552 -27.56 15.24 -17.97
N MET A 553 -27.96 16.49 -17.77
CA MET A 553 -29.14 16.85 -16.99
C MET A 553 -30.35 17.08 -17.92
N PHE A 554 -31.45 16.41 -17.62
CA PHE A 554 -32.72 16.57 -18.35
C PHE A 554 -33.77 17.11 -17.40
N GLY A 555 -34.43 18.16 -17.80
CA GLY A 555 -35.45 18.88 -17.03
C GLY A 555 -35.79 20.21 -17.69
N LYS A 556 -36.91 20.81 -17.33
CA LYS A 556 -37.36 22.06 -17.93
C LYS A 556 -36.55 23.25 -17.42
N ASP A 557 -36.32 23.31 -16.12
CA ASP A 557 -35.61 24.40 -15.45
C ASP A 557 -34.58 23.83 -14.46
N VAL A 558 -33.42 23.45 -14.99
CA VAL A 558 -32.33 22.89 -14.15
C VAL A 558 -31.76 24.03 -13.28
N PRO A 559 -31.79 23.92 -11.95
CA PRO A 559 -31.27 24.94 -11.06
C PRO A 559 -29.75 25.04 -11.13
N ALA A 560 -29.21 26.20 -10.77
CA ALA A 560 -27.76 26.48 -10.86
C ALA A 560 -26.92 25.48 -10.04
N THR A 561 -27.41 25.06 -8.87
CA THR A 561 -26.75 24.05 -8.01
C THR A 561 -26.71 22.64 -8.62
N ALA A 562 -27.59 22.34 -9.61
CA ALA A 562 -27.60 21.06 -10.33
C ALA A 562 -26.91 21.13 -11.69
N MET A 563 -26.55 22.32 -12.19
CA MET A 563 -25.84 22.50 -13.46
C MET A 563 -24.45 21.83 -13.42
N ASN A 564 -23.92 21.50 -14.59
CA ASN A 564 -22.54 21.02 -14.66
C ASN A 564 -21.58 22.09 -14.16
N MET A 565 -20.53 21.66 -13.50
CA MET A 565 -19.45 22.52 -13.05
C MET A 565 -18.12 21.89 -13.44
N MET A 566 -17.18 22.72 -13.89
CA MET A 566 -15.89 22.28 -14.36
C MET A 566 -14.80 23.21 -13.82
N GLY A 567 -13.62 22.65 -13.55
CA GLY A 567 -12.46 23.44 -13.12
C GLY A 567 -11.99 23.10 -11.71
N GLY A 568 -10.95 23.81 -11.28
CA GLY A 568 -10.16 23.43 -10.13
C GLY A 568 -9.29 22.21 -10.43
N ASN A 569 -8.43 21.87 -9.48
CA ASN A 569 -7.71 20.63 -9.51
C ASN A 569 -8.47 19.53 -8.75
N HIS A 570 -7.91 18.34 -8.64
CA HIS A 570 -8.61 17.19 -8.03
C HIS A 570 -9.14 17.48 -6.61
N HIS A 571 -8.44 18.31 -5.85
CA HIS A 571 -8.81 18.69 -4.49
C HIS A 571 -9.81 19.83 -4.39
N GLY A 572 -9.92 20.68 -5.42
CA GLY A 572 -10.80 21.84 -5.48
C GLY A 572 -12.24 21.52 -5.90
N ILE A 573 -12.82 20.40 -5.42
CA ILE A 573 -14.19 19.99 -5.72
C ILE A 573 -15.12 20.51 -4.62
N TYR A 574 -15.92 21.54 -4.92
CA TYR A 574 -16.85 22.17 -3.99
C TYR A 574 -18.30 21.70 -4.17
N TYR A 575 -18.63 21.20 -5.35
CA TYR A 575 -19.93 20.62 -5.67
C TYR A 575 -19.75 19.16 -6.12
N PRO A 576 -20.66 18.25 -5.77
CA PRO A 576 -20.54 16.83 -6.13
C PRO A 576 -20.38 16.54 -7.63
N GLN A 577 -20.93 17.42 -8.48
CA GLN A 577 -20.89 17.32 -9.94
C GLN A 577 -19.68 18.03 -10.58
N GLN A 578 -18.82 18.68 -9.82
CA GLN A 578 -17.67 19.42 -10.37
C GLN A 578 -16.62 18.45 -10.93
N LEU A 579 -16.21 18.68 -12.18
CA LEU A 579 -15.16 17.94 -12.84
C LEU A 579 -13.86 18.75 -12.90
N PRO A 580 -12.73 18.26 -12.34
CA PRO A 580 -11.42 18.89 -12.55
C PRO A 580 -11.03 18.95 -14.03
N PHE A 581 -10.60 20.13 -14.49
CA PHE A 581 -10.26 20.35 -15.89
C PHE A 581 -8.96 21.15 -16.02
N ALA A 582 -8.06 20.68 -16.88
CA ALA A 582 -6.77 21.33 -17.13
C ALA A 582 -6.96 22.77 -17.65
N GLY A 583 -6.29 23.73 -17.00
CA GLY A 583 -6.36 25.13 -17.37
C GLY A 583 -7.57 25.91 -16.83
N PHE A 584 -8.32 25.31 -15.90
CA PHE A 584 -9.36 25.96 -15.14
C PHE A 584 -8.95 25.99 -13.67
N GLY A 585 -8.44 27.12 -13.20
CA GLY A 585 -8.02 27.27 -11.80
C GLY A 585 -9.16 27.48 -10.81
N TYR A 586 -10.39 27.68 -11.30
CA TYR A 586 -11.58 27.99 -10.50
C TYR A 586 -12.80 27.26 -11.03
N CYS A 587 -13.83 27.13 -10.16
CA CYS A 587 -15.08 26.50 -10.53
C CYS A 587 -15.86 27.33 -11.56
N GLN A 588 -16.03 26.80 -12.76
CA GLN A 588 -16.83 27.36 -13.84
C GLN A 588 -18.18 26.66 -13.91
N VAL A 589 -19.26 27.44 -14.01
CA VAL A 589 -20.58 26.90 -14.26
C VAL A 589 -20.71 26.60 -15.76
N MET A 590 -21.13 25.40 -16.09
CA MET A 590 -21.24 24.87 -17.45
C MET A 590 -22.72 24.61 -17.80
N ASP A 591 -23.00 24.35 -19.06
CA ASP A 591 -24.34 24.02 -19.54
C ASP A 591 -24.85 22.68 -18.99
N SER A 592 -26.15 22.41 -19.12
CA SER A 592 -26.79 21.20 -18.57
C SER A 592 -26.34 19.89 -19.20
N LYS A 593 -25.72 19.91 -20.38
CA LYS A 593 -25.06 18.77 -21.04
C LYS A 593 -23.59 19.04 -21.18
N LEU A 594 -22.76 18.12 -20.67
CA LEU A 594 -21.30 18.21 -20.70
C LEU A 594 -20.71 16.87 -21.11
N LEU A 595 -19.84 16.90 -22.12
CA LEU A 595 -19.02 15.77 -22.54
C LEU A 595 -17.55 16.20 -22.48
N VAL A 596 -16.70 15.35 -21.91
CA VAL A 596 -15.26 15.60 -21.82
C VAL A 596 -14.51 14.35 -22.27
N ALA A 597 -13.52 14.54 -23.11
CA ALA A 597 -12.54 13.52 -23.46
C ALA A 597 -11.14 14.02 -23.14
N GLY A 598 -10.23 13.12 -22.81
CA GLY A 598 -8.86 13.53 -22.49
C GLY A 598 -7.91 12.37 -22.33
N PHE A 599 -6.69 12.71 -22.00
CA PHE A 599 -5.66 11.73 -21.65
C PHE A 599 -4.74 12.27 -20.56
N LYS A 600 -4.14 11.35 -19.82
CA LYS A 600 -2.98 11.59 -18.94
C LYS A 600 -1.83 10.72 -19.44
N LEU A 601 -0.69 11.34 -19.77
CA LEU A 601 0.57 10.65 -20.01
C LEU A 601 1.41 10.75 -18.73
N GLN A 602 1.86 9.62 -18.21
CA GLN A 602 2.68 9.51 -17.02
C GLN A 602 4.00 8.85 -17.39
N GLN A 603 5.10 9.57 -17.17
CA GLN A 603 6.45 9.09 -17.36
C GLN A 603 7.18 9.02 -16.02
N ARG A 604 7.58 7.83 -15.59
CA ARG A 604 8.51 7.68 -14.48
C ARG A 604 9.92 8.00 -14.97
N VAL A 605 10.50 9.09 -14.46
CA VAL A 605 11.82 9.58 -14.90
C VAL A 605 12.95 9.08 -14.03
N PHE A 606 12.66 8.86 -12.75
CA PHE A 606 13.64 8.37 -11.78
C PHE A 606 12.90 7.82 -10.55
N GLN A 607 13.24 6.62 -10.04
CA GLN A 607 12.66 6.00 -8.85
C GLN A 607 11.12 6.22 -8.74
N GLU A 608 10.67 7.02 -7.76
CA GLU A 608 9.27 7.40 -7.53
C GLU A 608 8.95 8.81 -8.05
N HIS A 609 9.70 9.29 -9.03
CA HIS A 609 9.54 10.62 -9.64
C HIS A 609 8.87 10.52 -11.01
N TYR A 610 7.84 11.33 -11.21
CA TYR A 610 6.98 11.27 -12.39
C TYR A 610 6.84 12.63 -13.05
N VAL A 611 6.88 12.66 -14.37
CA VAL A 611 6.37 13.77 -15.19
C VAL A 611 5.01 13.37 -15.70
N ILE A 612 4.04 14.26 -15.56
CA ILE A 612 2.64 14.03 -15.93
C ILE A 612 2.23 15.12 -16.93
N VAL A 613 1.69 14.70 -18.06
CA VAL A 613 1.07 15.60 -19.05
C VAL A 613 -0.39 15.19 -19.18
N LYS A 614 -1.29 16.19 -19.10
CA LYS A 614 -2.73 15.98 -19.33
C LYS A 614 -3.19 16.87 -20.49
N GLY A 615 -4.07 16.33 -21.33
CA GLY A 615 -4.79 17.06 -22.34
C GLY A 615 -6.26 16.70 -22.27
N GLN A 616 -7.16 17.70 -22.29
CA GLN A 616 -8.60 17.50 -22.19
C GLN A 616 -9.32 18.40 -23.19
N VAL A 617 -10.44 17.91 -23.71
CA VAL A 617 -11.38 18.66 -24.55
C VAL A 617 -12.79 18.48 -24.00
N ALA A 618 -13.55 19.57 -23.95
CA ALA A 618 -14.92 19.57 -23.46
C ALA A 618 -15.88 20.20 -24.47
N GLU A 619 -17.04 19.59 -24.62
CA GLU A 619 -18.19 20.08 -25.38
C GLU A 619 -19.37 20.27 -24.44
N GLN A 620 -20.12 21.35 -24.64
CA GLN A 620 -21.27 21.67 -23.79
C GLN A 620 -22.39 22.37 -24.52
N ASN A 621 -23.61 22.09 -24.14
CA ASN A 621 -24.80 22.81 -24.57
C ASN A 621 -25.98 22.54 -23.63
N ASN A 622 -27.04 23.34 -23.71
CA ASN A 622 -28.29 23.04 -23.01
C ASN A 622 -29.21 22.11 -23.81
N LYS A 623 -28.94 21.87 -25.10
CA LYS A 623 -29.62 20.91 -25.94
C LYS A 623 -28.64 19.83 -26.40
N LEU A 624 -29.05 18.57 -26.29
CA LEU A 624 -28.18 17.43 -26.64
C LEU A 624 -27.86 17.38 -28.15
N GLY A 625 -28.85 17.73 -29.00
CA GLY A 625 -28.64 17.73 -30.46
C GLY A 625 -27.62 18.76 -30.94
N ASP A 626 -27.42 19.82 -30.19
CA ASP A 626 -26.58 20.97 -30.54
C ASP A 626 -25.26 20.97 -29.76
N ILE A 627 -24.88 19.83 -29.15
CA ILE A 627 -23.74 19.77 -28.20
C ILE A 627 -22.40 20.10 -28.85
N PHE A 628 -22.26 19.83 -30.15
CA PHE A 628 -21.06 20.07 -30.95
C PHE A 628 -21.11 21.36 -31.78
N ASP A 629 -22.16 22.19 -31.62
CA ASP A 629 -22.32 23.42 -32.42
C ASP A 629 -21.42 24.58 -31.98
N ARG A 630 -20.87 24.49 -30.77
CA ARG A 630 -19.94 25.48 -30.20
C ARG A 630 -18.50 25.07 -30.40
N LYS A 631 -17.60 26.06 -30.30
CA LYS A 631 -16.16 25.78 -30.33
C LYS A 631 -15.78 24.95 -29.12
N PRO A 632 -15.02 23.85 -29.29
CA PRO A 632 -14.58 23.01 -28.17
C PRO A 632 -13.70 23.80 -27.20
N ILE A 633 -13.87 23.49 -25.91
CA ILE A 633 -13.01 23.97 -24.84
C ILE A 633 -11.89 22.95 -24.68
N TRP A 634 -10.63 23.37 -24.79
CA TRP A 634 -9.52 22.49 -24.54
C TRP A 634 -8.51 23.08 -23.58
N GLY A 635 -7.86 22.20 -22.82
CA GLY A 635 -6.87 22.54 -21.83
C GLY A 635 -5.75 21.54 -21.76
N ALA A 636 -4.59 22.01 -21.32
CA ALA A 636 -3.40 21.22 -21.15
C ALA A 636 -2.75 21.50 -19.79
N GLN A 637 -2.09 20.48 -19.23
CA GLN A 637 -1.36 20.58 -17.98
C GLN A 637 -0.06 19.79 -18.11
N ILE A 638 1.00 20.35 -17.56
CA ILE A 638 2.27 19.63 -17.33
C ILE A 638 2.62 19.75 -15.85
N GLY A 639 3.09 18.68 -15.27
CA GLY A 639 3.46 18.63 -13.87
C GLY A 639 4.57 17.65 -13.59
N TYR A 640 5.22 17.87 -12.45
CA TYR A 640 6.18 16.96 -11.86
C TYR A 640 5.63 16.51 -10.51
N CYS A 641 5.78 15.22 -10.21
CA CYS A 641 5.27 14.63 -8.98
C CYS A 641 6.24 13.59 -8.41
N TYR A 642 6.41 13.63 -7.10
CA TYR A 642 7.13 12.63 -6.33
C TYR A 642 6.13 11.83 -5.47
N ASN A 643 6.18 10.50 -5.57
CA ASN A 643 5.35 9.61 -4.76
C ASN A 643 6.00 9.40 -3.39
N SER A 644 5.67 10.26 -2.44
CA SER A 644 6.23 10.19 -1.09
C SER A 644 5.41 9.29 -0.15
N ILE A 645 5.98 8.92 0.98
CA ILE A 645 5.28 8.18 2.04
C ILE A 645 4.11 8.98 2.65
N ALA A 646 4.17 10.32 2.57
CA ALA A 646 3.12 11.23 3.04
C ALA A 646 2.08 11.54 1.96
N GLY A 647 2.07 10.81 0.84
CA GLY A 647 1.24 11.05 -0.32
C GLY A 647 1.99 11.75 -1.46
N PRO A 648 1.32 12.01 -2.60
CA PRO A 648 1.91 12.71 -3.73
C PRO A 648 2.38 14.13 -3.36
N LEU A 649 3.62 14.46 -3.70
CA LEU A 649 4.17 15.82 -3.67
C LEU A 649 4.38 16.28 -5.11
N GLY A 650 3.63 17.30 -5.55
CA GLY A 650 3.66 17.71 -6.95
C GLY A 650 3.51 19.19 -7.18
N ALA A 651 4.00 19.62 -8.35
CA ALA A 651 3.78 20.96 -8.88
C ALA A 651 3.38 20.85 -10.36
N SER A 652 2.44 21.68 -10.79
CA SER A 652 1.98 21.68 -12.18
C SER A 652 1.61 23.08 -12.65
N LEU A 653 1.63 23.24 -13.99
CA LEU A 653 1.16 24.40 -14.70
C LEU A 653 0.08 23.95 -15.68
N SER A 654 -1.02 24.67 -15.74
CA SER A 654 -2.12 24.37 -16.66
C SER A 654 -2.61 25.60 -17.39
N TRP A 655 -3.12 25.40 -18.62
CA TRP A 655 -3.65 26.46 -19.50
C TRP A 655 -4.82 25.95 -20.33
N SER A 656 -5.76 26.83 -20.68
CA SER A 656 -6.86 26.51 -21.58
C SER A 656 -7.17 27.65 -22.55
N ASN A 657 -7.77 27.29 -23.71
CA ASN A 657 -8.28 28.25 -24.68
C ASN A 657 -9.51 29.03 -24.20
N PHE A 658 -10.09 28.67 -23.10
CA PHE A 658 -11.27 29.29 -22.54
C PHE A 658 -10.93 30.43 -21.56
N THR A 659 -9.95 30.19 -20.69
CA THR A 659 -9.53 31.19 -19.69
C THR A 659 -8.38 32.07 -20.16
N HIS A 660 -7.56 31.58 -21.13
CA HIS A 660 -6.33 32.21 -21.62
C HIS A 660 -5.31 32.56 -20.53
N LYS A 661 -5.38 31.87 -19.36
CA LYS A 661 -4.53 32.10 -18.20
C LYS A 661 -3.75 30.84 -17.86
N VAL A 662 -2.56 31.04 -17.29
CA VAL A 662 -1.76 29.94 -16.73
C VAL A 662 -2.04 29.84 -15.24
N TYR A 663 -2.35 28.64 -14.77
CA TYR A 663 -2.63 28.35 -13.37
C TYR A 663 -1.54 27.43 -12.81
N PRO A 664 -0.71 27.92 -11.85
CA PRO A 664 0.19 27.09 -11.09
C PRO A 664 -0.59 26.34 -10.00
N TYR A 665 -0.19 25.10 -9.72
CA TYR A 665 -0.75 24.29 -8.66
C TYR A 665 0.33 23.48 -7.97
N ILE A 666 0.33 23.49 -6.63
CA ILE A 666 1.23 22.70 -5.79
C ILE A 666 0.35 21.85 -4.86
N THR A 667 0.72 20.59 -4.67
CA THR A 667 0.04 19.67 -3.76
C THR A 667 1.03 18.84 -2.97
N LEU A 668 0.67 18.53 -1.74
CA LEU A 668 1.34 17.57 -0.85
C LEU A 668 0.28 16.83 -0.04
N GLY A 669 0.32 15.52 -0.04
CA GLY A 669 -0.57 14.68 0.73
C GLY A 669 -1.60 13.94 -0.11
N PHE A 670 -2.53 13.27 0.57
CA PHE A 670 -3.53 12.41 -0.06
C PHE A 670 -4.79 13.19 -0.45
N ASP A 671 -5.49 12.74 -1.47
CA ASP A 671 -6.76 13.32 -1.93
C ASP A 671 -7.91 12.91 -1.00
N PHE A 672 -8.55 13.86 -0.32
CA PHE A 672 -9.78 13.65 0.48
C PHE A 672 -10.74 14.84 0.42
#